data_24e5bed79100d60602478da851da308e
#
_entry.id   24e5bed79100d60602478da851da308e
#
_cell.length_a   1.000
_cell.length_b   1.000
_cell.length_c   1.000
_cell.angle_alpha   90.00
_cell.angle_beta   90.00
_cell.angle_gamma   90.00
#
_symmetry.space_group_name_H-M   'P 1'
#
loop_
_entity.id
_entity.type
_entity.pdbx_description
1 polymer ?
#
loop_
_entity_poly.entity_id
_entity_poly.type
_entity_poly.pdbx_seq_one_letter_code
_entity_poly.pdbx_strand_id
1 'polypeptide(L)'
;MDPQERHFLEVCWEGIENAGYTPENIVMPTGELNRRKVGVFVGVMHHDYGLLQSENSQSTKNIPLSLNASVIANRVSHICNFHGPSMAIDTVCTSSLSAIHLALESIYRGESHIAIAGGVNLSLHPSKYQSYGMLDMHSSDGRCRSFGAGGDGYVSSEGVGVVILKPLDQALKDKDEIYAVIKASAVNHVGKSSGMHVPSPVAQESVIRECLDKTGIDPETIGYMEAHGTGTVLGDSIEVDAMTRAYQKLSQSKGYCALGSVKSNIGHAESAAGISAITRAILQLHNKKLLPSLHNEETNPYLNLDASPFYLPSQGMEWSQENIQKGSVRRAAVHSIGATGSNAHIILEEAPEMKDDCLNEDAGGFLIPVSANSREALNEYIQNLTDFIDANPTLSLSRLAFTLQTGRVACRERLIILVHRLDDIRDHFSAFLNGQQQIPNTWYRKDVEKPEEQGLFDDTEELQRIVSRWMENGKLDKVADLWIKGYPIDWRALYKEIPGRMHLPSYPFAKEKYWVSDGFTGAKNEPIASPLEEEEFEEVSFIRAVGEHSKERSQMHLSRKEKAILFCRKLVSNALNIPLDAVQNEEGFFDMGLSSADIVSMTAKIVDKIDSYILPSRLFDCKNVSELSDYFIHHYPIALDQLIVVKQDGSSFKPADTTNGRNERNQKQEVQALDHKLLNALRRLKDGSMNIDEVLTLIF
;
A
#
# COMPACT_ATOMS: atom_id res chain seq x y z
N MET A 1 1.87 24.05 7.61
CA MET A 1 2.54 22.78 7.21
C MET A 1 1.45 21.83 6.76
N ASP A 2 1.63 21.17 5.63
CA ASP A 2 0.73 20.10 5.16
C ASP A 2 0.71 18.95 6.16
N PRO A 3 -0.45 18.41 6.55
CA PRO A 3 -0.52 17.22 7.40
C PRO A 3 0.32 16.04 6.90
N GLN A 4 0.40 15.81 5.59
CA GLN A 4 1.24 14.75 5.01
C GLN A 4 2.73 14.97 5.33
N GLU A 5 3.19 16.23 5.23
CA GLU A 5 4.56 16.61 5.55
C GLU A 5 4.88 16.38 7.03
N ARG A 6 3.94 16.72 7.93
CA ARG A 6 4.11 16.55 9.37
C ARG A 6 4.13 15.07 9.78
N HIS A 7 3.14 14.29 9.33
CA HIS A 7 3.06 12.87 9.68
C HIS A 7 4.20 12.06 9.09
N PHE A 8 4.65 12.39 7.88
CA PHE A 8 5.81 11.70 7.31
C PHE A 8 7.08 11.99 8.12
N LEU A 9 7.27 13.23 8.60
CA LEU A 9 8.39 13.59 9.46
C LEU A 9 8.34 12.84 10.80
N GLU A 10 7.16 12.78 11.45
CA GLU A 10 6.95 12.04 12.70
C GLU A 10 7.30 10.57 12.52
N VAL A 11 6.77 9.90 11.50
CA VAL A 11 6.99 8.48 11.23
C VAL A 11 8.44 8.19 10.82
N CYS A 12 9.13 9.13 10.13
CA CYS A 12 10.57 9.01 9.88
C CYS A 12 11.38 9.04 11.18
N TRP A 13 11.01 9.91 12.12
CA TRP A 13 11.66 9.98 13.43
C TRP A 13 11.44 8.69 14.22
N GLU A 14 10.20 8.22 14.30
CA GLU A 14 9.85 6.93 14.92
C GLU A 14 10.60 5.75 14.28
N GLY A 15 10.74 5.74 12.95
CA GLY A 15 11.49 4.73 12.23
C GLY A 15 12.99 4.72 12.57
N ILE A 16 13.60 5.90 12.71
CA ILE A 16 15.00 6.04 13.15
C ILE A 16 15.16 5.50 14.59
N GLU A 17 14.28 5.89 15.50
CA GLU A 17 14.29 5.40 16.88
C GLU A 17 13.99 3.90 16.99
N ASN A 18 13.07 3.38 16.18
CA ASN A 18 12.76 1.96 16.08
C ASN A 18 13.98 1.15 15.60
N ALA A 19 14.77 1.69 14.67
CA ALA A 19 16.04 1.09 14.26
C ALA A 19 17.15 1.21 15.32
N GLY A 20 16.89 1.87 16.47
CA GLY A 20 17.84 2.03 17.57
C GLY A 20 18.90 3.11 17.32
N TYR A 21 18.57 4.14 16.55
CA TYR A 21 19.46 5.24 16.18
C TYR A 21 18.86 6.62 16.51
N THR A 22 19.73 7.62 16.40
CA THR A 22 19.32 9.03 16.33
C THR A 22 19.70 9.60 14.96
N PRO A 23 19.16 10.74 14.54
CA PRO A 23 19.57 11.40 13.29
C PRO A 23 21.09 11.67 13.23
N GLU A 24 21.72 11.89 14.37
CA GLU A 24 23.16 12.19 14.44
C GLU A 24 24.04 10.98 14.23
N ASN A 25 23.61 9.79 14.65
CA ASN A 25 24.44 8.59 14.69
C ASN A 25 24.00 7.46 13.75
N ILE A 26 22.89 7.60 13.02
CA ILE A 26 22.42 6.60 12.05
C ILE A 26 23.42 6.37 10.91
N VAL A 27 24.12 7.41 10.49
CA VAL A 27 25.30 7.35 9.60
C VAL A 27 26.33 8.33 10.13
N MET A 28 27.55 7.81 10.36
CA MET A 28 28.65 8.69 10.71
C MET A 28 29.01 9.59 9.53
N PRO A 29 29.25 10.90 9.77
CA PRO A 29 29.64 11.80 8.72
C PRO A 29 30.93 11.39 8.02
N THR A 30 31.00 11.57 6.70
CA THR A 30 32.15 11.14 5.87
C THR A 30 32.63 12.23 4.92
N GLY A 31 33.93 12.15 4.58
CA GLY A 31 34.60 13.07 3.65
C GLY A 31 34.89 14.45 4.24
N GLU A 32 35.56 15.29 3.47
CA GLU A 32 36.00 16.65 3.89
C GLU A 32 34.82 17.57 4.26
N LEU A 33 33.63 17.33 3.66
CA LEU A 33 32.42 18.11 3.91
C LEU A 33 31.57 17.55 5.05
N ASN A 34 32.04 16.55 5.79
CA ASN A 34 31.37 15.98 6.95
C ASN A 34 29.90 15.56 6.67
N ARG A 35 29.63 14.87 5.54
CA ARG A 35 28.29 14.55 5.05
C ARG A 35 27.76 13.23 5.58
N ARG A 36 26.50 13.24 6.06
CA ARG A 36 25.71 12.05 6.38
C ARG A 36 24.93 11.59 5.13
N LYS A 37 25.37 10.53 4.48
CA LYS A 37 24.75 9.99 3.25
C LYS A 37 23.51 9.15 3.60
N VAL A 38 22.46 9.79 4.08
CA VAL A 38 21.15 9.16 4.26
C VAL A 38 20.22 9.67 3.18
N GLY A 39 19.65 8.75 2.37
CA GLY A 39 18.65 9.07 1.36
C GLY A 39 17.24 9.12 1.96
N VAL A 40 16.35 9.98 1.42
CA VAL A 40 14.94 10.05 1.81
C VAL A 40 14.06 10.01 0.58
N PHE A 41 13.20 8.97 0.49
CA PHE A 41 12.36 8.67 -0.67
C PHE A 41 10.91 8.50 -0.23
N VAL A 42 10.00 9.36 -0.67
CA VAL A 42 8.59 9.30 -0.27
C VAL A 42 7.66 9.17 -1.47
N GLY A 43 6.80 8.14 -1.46
CA GLY A 43 5.69 8.01 -2.37
C GLY A 43 4.54 8.95 -1.97
N VAL A 44 4.10 9.80 -2.91
CA VAL A 44 2.98 10.72 -2.69
C VAL A 44 2.31 11.03 -4.02
N MET A 45 0.97 11.17 -4.05
CA MET A 45 0.24 11.47 -5.28
C MET A 45 -0.78 12.61 -5.13
N HIS A 46 -1.24 12.92 -3.93
CA HIS A 46 -2.24 13.97 -3.67
C HIS A 46 -1.63 15.17 -2.95
N HIS A 47 -2.06 16.37 -3.35
CA HIS A 47 -1.61 17.65 -2.79
C HIS A 47 -2.80 18.54 -2.42
N ASP A 48 -3.88 17.93 -1.94
CA ASP A 48 -5.19 18.54 -1.77
C ASP A 48 -5.23 19.61 -0.67
N TYR A 49 -4.25 19.62 0.26
CA TYR A 49 -4.19 20.63 1.32
C TYR A 49 -4.06 22.04 0.78
N GLY A 50 -3.40 22.20 -0.38
CA GLY A 50 -3.31 23.46 -1.08
C GLY A 50 -4.66 24.00 -1.57
N LEU A 51 -5.61 23.12 -1.91
CA LEU A 51 -6.97 23.50 -2.30
C LEU A 51 -7.72 24.12 -1.11
N LEU A 52 -7.70 23.46 0.06
CA LEU A 52 -8.26 24.01 1.29
C LEU A 52 -7.69 25.38 1.65
N GLN A 53 -6.40 25.58 1.43
CA GLN A 53 -5.75 26.87 1.68
C GLN A 53 -6.22 27.94 0.69
N SER A 54 -6.37 27.62 -0.60
CA SER A 54 -6.83 28.57 -1.63
C SER A 54 -8.29 28.96 -1.45
N GLU A 55 -9.15 28.03 -1.06
CA GLU A 55 -10.56 28.28 -0.76
C GLU A 55 -10.74 29.17 0.47
N ASN A 56 -9.90 29.03 1.48
CA ASN A 56 -9.94 29.79 2.72
C ASN A 56 -9.19 31.14 2.63
N SER A 57 -8.41 31.40 1.57
CA SER A 57 -7.58 32.60 1.47
C SER A 57 -8.30 33.79 0.80
N GLN A 58 -9.14 34.49 1.53
CA GLN A 58 -9.44 35.89 1.19
C GLN A 58 -8.26 36.85 1.54
N SER A 59 -7.17 36.32 2.07
CA SER A 59 -5.97 37.08 2.50
C SER A 59 -4.71 36.52 1.87
N THR A 60 -4.34 37.05 0.73
CA THR A 60 -3.24 36.66 -0.16
C THR A 60 -1.82 36.91 0.34
N LYS A 61 -1.55 37.04 1.62
CA LYS A 61 -0.21 37.46 2.09
C LYS A 61 0.76 36.33 2.44
N ASN A 62 0.29 35.10 2.57
CA ASN A 62 1.17 33.95 2.83
C ASN A 62 0.71 32.77 2.01
N ILE A 63 1.17 32.67 0.76
CA ILE A 63 1.06 31.40 0.00
C ILE A 63 2.10 30.44 0.61
N PRO A 64 1.68 29.34 1.23
CA PRO A 64 2.64 28.41 1.83
C PRO A 64 3.46 27.71 0.76
N LEU A 65 4.75 27.51 1.04
CA LEU A 65 5.66 26.67 0.25
C LEU A 65 5.25 25.17 0.19
N SER A 66 4.20 24.77 0.92
CA SER A 66 3.72 23.38 1.02
C SER A 66 2.91 22.87 -0.18
N LEU A 67 2.94 23.55 -1.31
CA LEU A 67 2.32 23.07 -2.56
C LEU A 67 3.19 22.04 -3.31
N ASN A 68 4.45 21.87 -2.91
CA ASN A 68 5.39 21.00 -3.61
C ASN A 68 5.62 19.70 -2.82
N ALA A 69 5.37 18.56 -3.46
CA ALA A 69 5.62 17.23 -2.89
C ALA A 69 7.05 17.05 -2.34
N SER A 70 8.03 17.67 -2.99
CA SER A 70 9.43 17.60 -2.58
C SER A 70 9.69 18.05 -1.13
N VAL A 71 8.84 18.94 -0.59
CA VAL A 71 8.98 19.44 0.78
C VAL A 71 8.81 18.32 1.81
N ILE A 72 8.00 17.30 1.52
CA ILE A 72 7.75 16.16 2.40
C ILE A 72 9.06 15.42 2.71
N ALA A 73 9.83 15.05 1.67
CA ALA A 73 11.14 14.42 1.84
C ALA A 73 12.20 15.40 2.37
N ASN A 74 12.24 16.60 1.78
CA ASN A 74 13.32 17.58 2.04
C ASN A 74 13.27 18.13 3.47
N ARG A 75 12.10 18.18 4.11
CA ARG A 75 11.99 18.59 5.51
C ARG A 75 12.64 17.56 6.44
N VAL A 76 12.47 16.26 6.17
CA VAL A 76 13.17 15.21 6.92
C VAL A 76 14.68 15.39 6.78
N SER A 77 15.16 15.54 5.54
CA SER A 77 16.60 15.74 5.27
C SER A 77 17.14 16.99 5.95
N HIS A 78 16.37 18.09 5.94
CA HIS A 78 16.76 19.35 6.57
C HIS A 78 16.85 19.24 8.11
N ILE A 79 15.80 18.70 8.75
CA ILE A 79 15.73 18.60 10.22
C ILE A 79 16.77 17.60 10.75
N CYS A 80 16.94 16.47 10.05
CA CYS A 80 17.88 15.41 10.45
C CYS A 80 19.32 15.66 9.94
N ASN A 81 19.57 16.72 9.17
CA ASN A 81 20.86 17.02 8.55
C ASN A 81 21.40 15.89 7.68
N PHE A 82 20.54 15.34 6.81
CA PHE A 82 20.86 14.29 5.86
C PHE A 82 21.28 14.86 4.50
N HIS A 83 22.24 14.22 3.83
CA HIS A 83 22.89 14.74 2.63
C HIS A 83 22.82 13.77 1.43
N GLY A 84 22.06 12.67 1.56
CA GLY A 84 21.77 11.77 0.45
C GLY A 84 20.68 12.33 -0.47
N PRO A 85 20.32 11.61 -1.55
CA PRO A 85 19.18 11.97 -2.39
C PRO A 85 17.91 12.14 -1.56
N SER A 86 17.12 13.19 -1.86
CA SER A 86 15.89 13.50 -1.12
C SER A 86 14.81 13.89 -2.12
N MET A 87 13.80 13.01 -2.30
CA MET A 87 12.84 13.18 -3.38
C MET A 87 11.46 12.58 -3.06
N ALA A 88 10.44 13.21 -3.65
CA ALA A 88 9.09 12.68 -3.71
C ALA A 88 8.88 11.97 -5.05
N ILE A 89 8.18 10.86 -5.02
CA ILE A 89 7.93 9.97 -6.16
C ILE A 89 6.43 9.81 -6.34
N ASP A 90 5.94 10.08 -7.55
CA ASP A 90 4.58 9.82 -7.94
C ASP A 90 4.55 8.81 -9.10
N THR A 91 4.09 7.63 -8.82
CA THR A 91 3.74 6.56 -9.76
C THR A 91 2.37 5.98 -9.39
N VAL A 92 1.48 6.86 -8.91
CA VAL A 92 0.13 6.55 -8.44
C VAL A 92 0.19 5.52 -7.30
N CYS A 93 -0.56 4.41 -7.39
CA CYS A 93 -0.64 3.41 -6.32
C CYS A 93 0.67 2.64 -6.07
N THR A 94 1.63 2.68 -7.00
CA THR A 94 2.96 2.06 -6.83
C THR A 94 3.98 2.98 -6.18
N SER A 95 3.64 4.24 -5.87
CA SER A 95 4.58 5.28 -5.46
C SER A 95 5.50 4.87 -4.33
N SER A 96 4.99 4.28 -3.25
CA SER A 96 5.82 3.88 -2.11
C SER A 96 6.70 2.66 -2.39
N LEU A 97 6.27 1.69 -3.23
CA LEU A 97 7.18 0.60 -3.67
C LEU A 97 8.24 1.11 -4.66
N SER A 98 7.89 2.05 -5.53
CA SER A 98 8.85 2.73 -6.40
C SER A 98 9.87 3.53 -5.58
N ALA A 99 9.44 4.19 -4.50
CA ALA A 99 10.32 4.88 -3.56
C ALA A 99 11.32 3.91 -2.89
N ILE A 100 10.85 2.74 -2.46
CA ILE A 100 11.71 1.68 -1.90
C ILE A 100 12.70 1.18 -2.97
N HIS A 101 12.27 0.94 -4.20
CA HIS A 101 13.16 0.52 -5.29
C HIS A 101 14.26 1.56 -5.56
N LEU A 102 13.92 2.83 -5.67
CA LEU A 102 14.90 3.91 -5.88
C LEU A 102 15.86 4.07 -4.70
N ALA A 103 15.38 3.86 -3.47
CA ALA A 103 16.20 3.86 -2.27
C ALA A 103 17.25 2.73 -2.29
N LEU A 104 16.86 1.52 -2.70
CA LEU A 104 17.77 0.39 -2.89
C LEU A 104 18.82 0.69 -3.96
N GLU A 105 18.41 1.22 -5.11
CA GLU A 105 19.32 1.62 -6.19
C GLU A 105 20.32 2.70 -5.73
N SER A 106 19.89 3.67 -4.91
CA SER A 106 20.76 4.68 -4.32
C SER A 106 21.80 4.08 -3.37
N ILE A 107 21.41 3.04 -2.59
CA ILE A 107 22.36 2.30 -1.74
C ILE A 107 23.35 1.52 -2.59
N TYR A 108 22.90 0.78 -3.60
CA TYR A 108 23.78 -0.01 -4.48
C TYR A 108 24.79 0.85 -5.23
N ARG A 109 24.42 2.09 -5.59
CA ARG A 109 25.32 3.06 -6.23
C ARG A 109 26.22 3.81 -5.25
N GLY A 110 26.07 3.62 -3.94
CA GLY A 110 26.83 4.34 -2.91
C GLY A 110 26.48 5.82 -2.76
N GLU A 111 25.36 6.26 -3.32
CA GLU A 111 24.82 7.61 -3.13
C GLU A 111 24.25 7.77 -1.71
N SER A 112 23.70 6.68 -1.17
CA SER A 112 23.24 6.55 0.21
C SER A 112 23.93 5.38 0.91
N HIS A 113 24.30 5.55 2.19
CA HIS A 113 24.75 4.45 3.05
C HIS A 113 23.56 3.77 3.72
N ILE A 114 22.54 4.55 4.07
CA ILE A 114 21.24 4.16 4.58
C ILE A 114 20.19 4.96 3.83
N ALA A 115 19.00 4.42 3.66
CA ALA A 115 17.88 5.16 3.09
C ALA A 115 16.60 4.99 3.93
N ILE A 116 15.83 6.05 4.04
CA ILE A 116 14.48 6.08 4.56
C ILE A 116 13.56 6.09 3.34
N ALA A 117 12.70 5.09 3.22
CA ALA A 117 11.78 4.99 2.10
C ALA A 117 10.37 4.63 2.58
N GLY A 118 9.36 5.24 1.97
CA GLY A 118 7.99 4.96 2.36
C GLY A 118 6.97 5.72 1.53
N GLY A 119 5.82 6.01 2.13
CA GLY A 119 4.77 6.74 1.45
C GLY A 119 3.80 7.37 2.42
N VAL A 120 3.09 8.38 1.94
CA VAL A 120 2.02 9.06 2.68
C VAL A 120 0.84 9.32 1.77
N ASN A 121 -0.36 9.12 2.29
CA ASN A 121 -1.62 9.42 1.64
C ASN A 121 -2.64 9.86 2.67
N LEU A 122 -3.14 11.09 2.55
CA LEU A 122 -4.23 11.61 3.35
C LEU A 122 -5.35 12.13 2.45
N SER A 123 -6.59 11.99 2.89
CA SER A 123 -7.78 12.46 2.18
C SER A 123 -8.21 13.80 2.75
N LEU A 124 -7.59 14.88 2.27
CA LEU A 124 -7.69 16.21 2.86
C LEU A 124 -8.78 17.09 2.23
N HIS A 125 -9.28 16.72 1.03
CA HIS A 125 -10.28 17.49 0.31
C HIS A 125 -11.33 16.58 -0.36
N PRO A 126 -12.62 16.97 -0.41
CA PRO A 126 -13.70 16.18 -1.01
C PRO A 126 -13.53 15.89 -2.52
N SER A 127 -12.81 16.77 -3.26
CA SER A 127 -12.58 16.61 -4.71
C SER A 127 -11.99 15.27 -5.10
N LYS A 128 -11.17 14.68 -4.22
CA LYS A 128 -10.60 13.36 -4.40
C LYS A 128 -11.69 12.29 -4.59
N TYR A 129 -12.66 12.26 -3.68
CA TYR A 129 -13.78 11.30 -3.74
C TYR A 129 -14.70 11.55 -4.93
N GLN A 130 -14.90 12.83 -5.30
CA GLN A 130 -15.70 13.18 -6.49
C GLN A 130 -15.00 12.68 -7.76
N SER A 131 -13.70 12.88 -7.90
CA SER A 131 -12.92 12.42 -9.07
C SER A 131 -12.96 10.89 -9.21
N TYR A 132 -12.79 10.15 -8.12
CA TYR A 132 -12.84 8.69 -8.16
C TYR A 132 -14.26 8.14 -8.34
N GLY A 133 -15.28 8.85 -7.84
CA GLY A 133 -16.68 8.52 -8.12
C GLY A 133 -17.03 8.65 -9.59
N MET A 134 -16.50 9.67 -10.30
CA MET A 134 -16.68 9.83 -11.76
C MET A 134 -16.00 8.73 -12.58
N LEU A 135 -14.99 8.05 -12.02
CA LEU A 135 -14.24 6.98 -12.67
C LEU A 135 -14.74 5.58 -12.27
N ASP A 136 -15.82 5.48 -11.51
CA ASP A 136 -16.40 4.22 -10.99
C ASP A 136 -15.34 3.33 -10.30
N MET A 137 -14.42 3.96 -9.53
CA MET A 137 -13.33 3.25 -8.86
C MET A 137 -13.69 2.82 -7.43
N HIS A 138 -14.71 3.44 -6.82
CA HIS A 138 -15.08 3.15 -5.44
C HIS A 138 -16.05 1.99 -5.32
N SER A 139 -15.85 1.19 -4.27
CA SER A 139 -16.76 0.12 -3.88
C SER A 139 -18.14 0.69 -3.51
N SER A 140 -19.20 0.07 -4.03
CA SER A 140 -20.61 0.46 -3.75
C SER A 140 -21.05 0.10 -2.33
N ASP A 141 -20.42 -0.90 -1.68
CA ASP A 141 -20.79 -1.40 -0.35
C ASP A 141 -19.75 -1.05 0.75
N GLY A 142 -18.73 -0.25 0.41
CA GLY A 142 -17.69 0.19 1.36
C GLY A 142 -16.70 -0.91 1.76
N ARG A 143 -16.48 -1.92 0.93
CA ARG A 143 -15.55 -3.02 1.18
C ARG A 143 -14.57 -3.22 0.02
N CYS A 144 -13.30 -3.47 0.34
CA CYS A 144 -12.36 -4.01 -0.63
C CYS A 144 -12.49 -5.54 -0.63
N ARG A 145 -13.20 -6.09 -1.61
CA ARG A 145 -13.42 -7.54 -1.76
C ARG A 145 -12.25 -8.19 -2.50
N SER A 146 -11.05 -8.06 -1.94
CA SER A 146 -9.84 -8.64 -2.55
C SER A 146 -10.03 -10.13 -2.80
N PHE A 147 -10.02 -10.54 -4.08
CA PHE A 147 -10.23 -11.91 -4.56
C PHE A 147 -11.66 -12.47 -4.31
N GLY A 148 -12.57 -11.66 -3.77
CA GLY A 148 -13.95 -12.06 -3.49
C GLY A 148 -14.89 -11.82 -4.67
N ALA A 149 -16.01 -12.54 -4.68
CA ALA A 149 -17.09 -12.33 -5.64
C ALA A 149 -17.78 -10.98 -5.43
N GLY A 150 -18.28 -10.39 -6.50
CA GLY A 150 -19.06 -9.14 -6.47
C GLY A 150 -18.25 -7.88 -6.12
N GLY A 151 -16.92 -7.92 -6.23
CA GLY A 151 -16.10 -6.74 -6.04
C GLY A 151 -16.24 -5.77 -7.21
N ASP A 152 -16.65 -4.53 -6.94
CA ASP A 152 -16.91 -3.48 -7.93
C ASP A 152 -16.00 -2.25 -7.79
N GLY A 153 -15.11 -2.24 -6.79
CA GLY A 153 -14.20 -1.14 -6.54
C GLY A 153 -13.45 -1.28 -5.22
N TYR A 154 -12.70 -0.26 -4.86
CA TYR A 154 -11.96 -0.20 -3.61
C TYR A 154 -12.50 0.88 -2.66
N VAL A 155 -12.11 0.81 -1.40
CA VAL A 155 -12.33 1.86 -0.40
C VAL A 155 -11.05 2.66 -0.28
N SER A 156 -11.09 3.96 -0.57
CA SER A 156 -9.94 4.85 -0.34
C SER A 156 -9.65 4.95 1.16
N SER A 157 -8.39 4.85 1.55
CA SER A 157 -7.95 4.96 2.94
C SER A 157 -6.73 5.85 3.09
N GLU A 158 -6.43 6.22 4.32
CA GLU A 158 -5.27 7.02 4.69
C GLU A 158 -4.15 6.13 5.24
N GLY A 159 -2.93 6.58 5.08
CA GLY A 159 -1.79 5.89 5.64
C GLY A 159 -0.50 6.65 5.50
N VAL A 160 0.42 6.42 6.44
CA VAL A 160 1.80 6.84 6.39
C VAL A 160 2.68 5.72 6.94
N GLY A 161 3.80 5.49 6.31
CA GLY A 161 4.74 4.48 6.78
C GLY A 161 6.10 4.64 6.13
N VAL A 162 7.14 4.13 6.81
CA VAL A 162 8.51 4.10 6.32
C VAL A 162 9.20 2.79 6.66
N VAL A 163 10.21 2.45 5.89
CA VAL A 163 11.23 1.45 6.21
C VAL A 163 12.60 2.10 6.20
N ILE A 164 13.46 1.67 7.11
CA ILE A 164 14.87 2.02 7.16
C ILE A 164 15.65 0.92 6.45
N LEU A 165 16.33 1.27 5.37
CA LEU A 165 17.07 0.35 4.51
C LEU A 165 18.57 0.50 4.72
N LYS A 166 19.25 -0.64 4.95
CA LYS A 166 20.68 -0.70 5.20
C LYS A 166 21.26 -1.96 4.56
N PRO A 167 22.51 -1.93 4.04
CA PRO A 167 23.19 -3.15 3.57
C PRO A 167 23.22 -4.23 4.65
N LEU A 168 22.89 -5.47 4.28
CA LEU A 168 22.74 -6.57 5.22
C LEU A 168 24.05 -6.87 5.99
N ASP A 169 25.17 -6.87 5.31
CA ASP A 169 26.49 -7.07 5.92
C ASP A 169 26.81 -6.02 6.98
N GLN A 170 26.44 -4.75 6.73
CA GLN A 170 26.62 -3.68 7.69
C GLN A 170 25.61 -3.79 8.85
N ALA A 171 24.35 -4.15 8.59
CA ALA A 171 23.35 -4.36 9.63
C ALA A 171 23.74 -5.49 10.60
N LEU A 172 24.27 -6.60 10.05
CA LEU A 172 24.79 -7.71 10.85
C LEU A 172 26.02 -7.31 11.69
N LYS A 173 26.96 -6.54 11.10
CA LYS A 173 28.13 -6.02 11.78
C LYS A 173 27.76 -5.08 12.93
N ASP A 174 26.76 -4.23 12.72
CA ASP A 174 26.29 -3.26 13.73
C ASP A 174 25.33 -3.89 14.73
N LYS A 175 25.07 -5.19 14.61
CA LYS A 175 24.14 -5.97 15.45
C LYS A 175 22.74 -5.33 15.50
N ASP A 176 22.27 -4.83 14.35
CA ASP A 176 20.93 -4.25 14.22
C ASP A 176 19.86 -5.35 14.26
N GLU A 177 18.71 -5.05 14.84
CA GLU A 177 17.57 -5.93 14.74
C GLU A 177 16.92 -5.79 13.37
N ILE A 178 16.79 -6.91 12.64
CA ILE A 178 16.36 -6.93 11.24
C ILE A 178 14.95 -7.54 11.17
N TYR A 179 13.99 -6.83 10.58
CA TYR A 179 12.65 -7.36 10.36
C TYR A 179 12.58 -8.34 9.19
N ALA A 180 13.23 -8.01 8.08
CA ALA A 180 13.28 -8.82 6.86
C ALA A 180 14.42 -8.35 5.95
N VAL A 181 14.77 -9.16 4.96
CA VAL A 181 15.78 -8.86 3.95
C VAL A 181 15.12 -8.72 2.58
N ILE A 182 15.32 -7.59 1.90
CA ILE A 182 14.89 -7.42 0.51
C ILE A 182 15.90 -8.12 -0.40
N LYS A 183 15.44 -9.13 -1.14
CA LYS A 183 16.29 -9.90 -2.06
C LYS A 183 16.36 -9.28 -3.45
N ALA A 184 15.25 -8.74 -3.94
CA ALA A 184 15.18 -8.02 -5.20
C ALA A 184 14.00 -7.04 -5.21
N SER A 185 14.12 -6.05 -6.08
CA SER A 185 13.03 -5.17 -6.49
C SER A 185 13.11 -4.90 -7.98
N ALA A 186 11.96 -4.69 -8.61
CA ALA A 186 11.84 -4.27 -10.01
C ALA A 186 10.64 -3.35 -10.19
N VAL A 187 10.75 -2.46 -11.16
CA VAL A 187 9.68 -1.56 -11.60
C VAL A 187 9.64 -1.52 -13.11
N ASN A 188 8.45 -1.46 -13.70
CA ASN A 188 8.29 -1.25 -15.13
C ASN A 188 7.03 -0.44 -15.43
N HIS A 189 6.76 -0.22 -16.72
CA HIS A 189 5.55 0.42 -17.20
C HIS A 189 4.92 -0.43 -18.31
N VAL A 190 3.59 -0.43 -18.40
CA VAL A 190 2.85 -1.21 -19.41
C VAL A 190 3.16 -0.81 -20.87
N GLY A 191 3.71 0.38 -21.09
CA GLY A 191 3.93 0.92 -22.41
C GLY A 191 2.59 1.29 -23.10
N LYS A 192 2.51 1.11 -24.41
CA LYS A 192 1.26 1.30 -25.16
C LYS A 192 0.36 0.08 -24.96
N SER A 193 -0.78 0.29 -24.30
CA SER A 193 -1.85 -0.69 -24.10
C SER A 193 -3.11 -0.24 -24.85
N SER A 194 -4.22 -0.93 -24.63
CA SER A 194 -5.54 -0.56 -25.17
C SER A 194 -6.14 0.70 -24.53
N GLY A 195 -5.57 1.20 -23.43
CA GLY A 195 -5.94 2.45 -22.76
C GLY A 195 -4.98 2.74 -21.60
N MET A 196 -4.84 4.01 -21.21
CA MET A 196 -3.86 4.45 -20.20
C MET A 196 -4.07 3.78 -18.84
N HIS A 197 -5.32 3.50 -18.46
CA HIS A 197 -5.70 2.92 -17.16
C HIS A 197 -5.89 1.41 -17.21
N VAL A 198 -5.55 0.76 -18.31
CA VAL A 198 -5.77 -0.68 -18.50
C VAL A 198 -4.55 -1.47 -18.07
N PRO A 199 -4.69 -2.37 -17.08
CA PRO A 199 -3.60 -3.21 -16.63
C PRO A 199 -3.15 -4.18 -17.73
N SER A 200 -1.85 -4.41 -17.84
CA SER A 200 -1.28 -5.38 -18.80
C SER A 200 -0.76 -6.62 -18.07
N PRO A 201 -1.35 -7.79 -18.28
CA PRO A 201 -0.84 -9.04 -17.70
C PRO A 201 0.61 -9.31 -18.09
N VAL A 202 0.99 -8.98 -19.31
CA VAL A 202 2.36 -9.17 -19.85
C VAL A 202 3.38 -8.31 -19.10
N ALA A 203 3.04 -7.03 -18.82
CA ALA A 203 3.94 -6.14 -18.09
C ALA A 203 4.07 -6.57 -16.63
N GLN A 204 2.98 -7.00 -16.00
CA GLN A 204 3.00 -7.55 -14.64
C GLN A 204 3.83 -8.84 -14.57
N GLU A 205 3.62 -9.79 -15.49
CA GLU A 205 4.45 -10.99 -15.60
C GLU A 205 5.94 -10.64 -15.74
N SER A 206 6.25 -9.64 -16.57
CA SER A 206 7.63 -9.22 -16.84
C SER A 206 8.33 -8.68 -15.59
N VAL A 207 7.70 -7.81 -14.79
CA VAL A 207 8.30 -7.23 -13.58
C VAL A 207 8.51 -8.27 -12.49
N ILE A 208 7.61 -9.25 -12.38
CA ILE A 208 7.75 -10.38 -11.44
C ILE A 208 8.94 -11.25 -11.84
N ARG A 209 9.01 -11.61 -13.12
CA ARG A 209 10.12 -12.41 -13.63
C ARG A 209 11.46 -11.73 -13.47
N GLU A 210 11.54 -10.44 -13.71
CA GLU A 210 12.78 -9.68 -13.50
C GLU A 210 13.31 -9.82 -12.07
N CYS A 211 12.43 -9.80 -11.04
CA CYS A 211 12.84 -10.04 -9.66
C CYS A 211 13.32 -11.49 -9.43
N LEU A 212 12.61 -12.48 -9.99
CA LEU A 212 13.01 -13.89 -9.89
C LEU A 212 14.35 -14.14 -10.60
N ASP A 213 14.54 -13.58 -11.79
CA ASP A 213 15.78 -13.72 -12.58
C ASP A 213 16.97 -13.05 -11.87
N LYS A 214 16.79 -11.85 -11.28
CA LYS A 214 17.84 -11.16 -10.50
C LYS A 214 18.35 -11.98 -9.32
N THR A 215 17.50 -12.77 -8.70
CA THR A 215 17.83 -13.51 -7.48
C THR A 215 18.18 -14.98 -7.72
N GLY A 216 17.68 -15.58 -8.80
CA GLY A 216 17.72 -17.03 -9.01
C GLY A 216 16.91 -17.83 -7.98
N ILE A 217 15.99 -17.16 -7.23
CA ILE A 217 15.16 -17.80 -6.23
C ILE A 217 14.14 -18.70 -6.93
N ASP A 218 14.04 -19.97 -6.45
CA ASP A 218 12.98 -20.87 -6.87
C ASP A 218 11.64 -20.32 -6.36
N PRO A 219 10.66 -20.04 -7.26
CA PRO A 219 9.36 -19.51 -6.86
C PRO A 219 8.60 -20.41 -5.88
N GLU A 220 8.86 -21.72 -5.86
CA GLU A 220 8.26 -22.64 -4.88
C GLU A 220 8.68 -22.34 -3.43
N THR A 221 9.74 -21.57 -3.23
CA THR A 221 10.18 -21.15 -1.89
C THR A 221 9.49 -19.88 -1.41
N ILE A 222 8.69 -19.21 -2.27
CA ILE A 222 7.90 -18.03 -1.91
C ILE A 222 6.55 -18.51 -1.37
N GLY A 223 6.40 -18.49 -0.05
CA GLY A 223 5.21 -19.04 0.60
C GLY A 223 4.06 -18.03 0.78
N TYR A 224 4.31 -16.74 0.52
CA TYR A 224 3.30 -15.69 0.59
C TYR A 224 3.42 -14.67 -0.53
N MET A 225 2.30 -14.31 -1.14
CA MET A 225 2.17 -13.22 -2.10
C MET A 225 1.21 -12.17 -1.56
N GLU A 226 1.71 -10.99 -1.27
CA GLU A 226 0.92 -9.80 -1.02
C GLU A 226 0.64 -9.13 -2.35
N ALA A 227 -0.54 -9.32 -2.89
CA ALA A 227 -0.94 -8.78 -4.18
C ALA A 227 -1.49 -7.35 -4.08
N HIS A 228 -1.62 -6.69 -5.21
CA HIS A 228 -2.29 -5.39 -5.28
C HIS A 228 -3.75 -5.51 -4.86
N GLY A 229 -4.51 -6.48 -5.37
CA GLY A 229 -5.79 -6.96 -4.86
C GLY A 229 -6.78 -5.86 -4.45
N THR A 230 -7.20 -5.02 -5.40
CA THR A 230 -8.10 -3.88 -5.14
C THR A 230 -9.55 -4.25 -4.88
N GLY A 231 -9.93 -5.50 -5.17
CA GLY A 231 -11.31 -5.96 -5.01
C GLY A 231 -12.19 -5.63 -6.22
N THR A 232 -11.62 -5.52 -7.40
CA THR A 232 -12.37 -5.48 -8.66
C THR A 232 -12.34 -6.84 -9.32
N VAL A 233 -13.51 -7.33 -9.78
CA VAL A 233 -13.64 -8.66 -10.39
C VAL A 233 -12.60 -8.89 -11.48
N LEU A 234 -12.39 -7.90 -12.32
CA LEU A 234 -11.49 -8.00 -13.46
C LEU A 234 -10.02 -7.75 -13.08
N GLY A 235 -9.75 -6.70 -12.28
CA GLY A 235 -8.39 -6.35 -11.87
C GLY A 235 -7.70 -7.49 -11.13
N ASP A 236 -8.41 -8.09 -10.16
CA ASP A 236 -7.88 -9.20 -9.38
C ASP A 236 -7.63 -10.44 -10.25
N SER A 237 -8.50 -10.71 -11.24
CA SER A 237 -8.32 -11.85 -12.15
C SER A 237 -7.14 -11.69 -13.10
N ILE A 238 -6.92 -10.48 -13.62
CA ILE A 238 -5.76 -10.16 -14.46
C ILE A 238 -4.46 -10.29 -13.66
N GLU A 239 -4.44 -9.78 -12.45
CA GLU A 239 -3.28 -9.84 -11.57
C GLU A 239 -2.91 -11.30 -11.22
N VAL A 240 -3.88 -12.11 -10.80
CA VAL A 240 -3.64 -13.53 -10.48
C VAL A 240 -3.18 -14.32 -11.72
N ASP A 241 -3.74 -14.05 -12.90
CA ASP A 241 -3.28 -14.69 -14.14
C ASP A 241 -1.83 -14.29 -14.47
N ALA A 242 -1.47 -13.03 -14.35
CA ALA A 242 -0.11 -12.53 -14.61
C ALA A 242 0.92 -13.15 -13.64
N MET A 243 0.60 -13.17 -12.34
CA MET A 243 1.42 -13.83 -11.32
C MET A 243 1.56 -15.32 -11.59
N THR A 244 0.46 -15.99 -11.95
CA THR A 244 0.45 -17.42 -12.30
C THR A 244 1.35 -17.70 -13.50
N ARG A 245 1.24 -16.92 -14.57
CA ARG A 245 2.12 -17.06 -15.76
C ARG A 245 3.60 -16.88 -15.42
N ALA A 246 3.93 -15.90 -14.58
CA ALA A 246 5.31 -15.65 -14.16
C ALA A 246 5.91 -16.84 -13.43
N TYR A 247 5.17 -17.42 -12.48
CA TYR A 247 5.62 -18.54 -11.66
C TYR A 247 5.65 -19.87 -12.43
N GLN A 248 4.64 -20.13 -13.28
CA GLN A 248 4.53 -21.37 -14.06
C GLN A 248 5.60 -21.54 -15.13
N LYS A 249 6.29 -20.48 -15.53
CA LYS A 249 7.47 -20.61 -16.40
C LYS A 249 8.67 -21.28 -15.73
N LEU A 250 8.72 -21.25 -14.38
CA LEU A 250 9.82 -21.80 -13.58
C LEU A 250 9.39 -23.02 -12.78
N SER A 251 8.11 -23.19 -12.46
CA SER A 251 7.56 -24.31 -11.71
C SER A 251 6.16 -24.68 -12.18
N GLN A 252 5.82 -25.99 -12.14
CA GLN A 252 4.47 -26.50 -12.42
C GLN A 252 3.70 -26.88 -11.15
N SER A 253 4.27 -26.60 -9.96
CA SER A 253 3.63 -26.87 -8.67
C SER A 253 2.46 -25.92 -8.43
N LYS A 254 1.43 -26.40 -7.73
CA LYS A 254 0.17 -25.70 -7.51
C LYS A 254 -0.12 -25.56 -6.02
N GLY A 255 -0.86 -24.49 -5.64
CA GLY A 255 -1.45 -24.31 -4.32
C GLY A 255 -0.45 -24.28 -3.16
N TYR A 256 0.76 -23.76 -3.37
CA TYR A 256 1.80 -23.71 -2.35
C TYR A 256 2.05 -22.30 -1.77
N CYS A 257 1.63 -21.25 -2.47
CA CYS A 257 1.84 -19.87 -2.09
C CYS A 257 0.53 -19.25 -1.59
N ALA A 258 0.49 -18.81 -0.35
CA ALA A 258 -0.66 -18.11 0.21
C ALA A 258 -0.81 -16.72 -0.47
N LEU A 259 -2.01 -16.39 -0.90
CA LEU A 259 -2.36 -15.13 -1.56
C LEU A 259 -3.14 -14.24 -0.61
N GLY A 260 -2.78 -12.97 -0.51
CA GLY A 260 -3.48 -12.00 0.31
C GLY A 260 -3.35 -10.57 -0.17
N SER A 261 -4.16 -9.69 0.40
CA SER A 261 -4.05 -8.23 0.23
C SER A 261 -4.47 -7.51 1.50
N VAL A 262 -3.63 -6.59 1.98
CA VAL A 262 -3.90 -5.75 3.14
C VAL A 262 -5.10 -4.83 2.93
N LYS A 263 -5.45 -4.55 1.67
CA LYS A 263 -6.55 -3.64 1.30
C LYS A 263 -7.91 -4.12 1.81
N SER A 264 -8.10 -5.43 1.94
CA SER A 264 -9.32 -5.98 2.54
C SER A 264 -9.47 -5.61 4.03
N ASN A 265 -8.35 -5.32 4.73
CA ASN A 265 -8.32 -4.98 6.15
C ASN A 265 -8.39 -3.47 6.41
N ILE A 266 -7.65 -2.66 5.62
CA ILE A 266 -7.46 -1.22 5.90
C ILE A 266 -7.89 -0.31 4.74
N GLY A 267 -8.43 -0.84 3.65
CA GLY A 267 -8.70 -0.09 2.43
C GLY A 267 -7.45 0.12 1.58
N HIS A 268 -7.61 0.87 0.50
CA HIS A 268 -6.54 1.21 -0.42
C HIS A 268 -5.90 2.55 -0.04
N ALA A 269 -4.71 2.52 0.54
CA ALA A 269 -3.96 3.71 0.96
C ALA A 269 -3.21 4.39 -0.20
N GLU A 270 -3.57 4.13 -1.44
CA GLU A 270 -3.12 4.81 -2.68
C GLU A 270 -1.58 4.95 -2.76
N SER A 271 -1.00 6.18 -2.68
CA SER A 271 0.46 6.36 -2.68
C SER A 271 1.16 5.62 -1.54
N ALA A 272 0.50 5.41 -0.40
CA ALA A 272 0.99 4.62 0.72
C ALA A 272 0.60 3.13 0.66
N ALA A 273 -0.08 2.66 -0.41
CA ALA A 273 -0.51 1.26 -0.52
C ALA A 273 0.66 0.28 -0.53
N GLY A 274 1.76 0.63 -1.21
CA GLY A 274 2.94 -0.22 -1.27
C GLY A 274 3.64 -0.37 0.08
N ILE A 275 3.75 0.71 0.87
CA ILE A 275 4.33 0.62 2.22
C ILE A 275 3.43 -0.17 3.17
N SER A 276 2.11 -0.07 3.03
CA SER A 276 1.15 -0.89 3.80
C SER A 276 1.27 -2.37 3.44
N ALA A 277 1.40 -2.69 2.16
CA ALA A 277 1.56 -4.04 1.64
C ALA A 277 2.87 -4.69 2.13
N ILE A 278 4.01 -3.99 2.01
CA ILE A 278 5.30 -4.51 2.47
C ILE A 278 5.32 -4.67 3.99
N THR A 279 4.68 -3.77 4.74
CA THR A 279 4.54 -3.88 6.20
C THR A 279 3.80 -5.15 6.59
N ARG A 280 2.67 -5.48 5.94
CA ARG A 280 1.96 -6.73 6.19
C ARG A 280 2.85 -7.95 5.91
N ALA A 281 3.55 -7.97 4.77
CA ALA A 281 4.45 -9.06 4.43
C ALA A 281 5.58 -9.23 5.44
N ILE A 282 6.21 -8.13 5.87
CA ILE A 282 7.25 -8.11 6.90
C ILE A 282 6.71 -8.65 8.24
N LEU A 283 5.55 -8.19 8.68
CA LEU A 283 4.95 -8.64 9.95
C LEU A 283 4.59 -10.12 9.92
N GLN A 284 4.14 -10.66 8.79
CA GLN A 284 3.88 -12.09 8.64
C GLN A 284 5.18 -12.90 8.69
N LEU A 285 6.27 -12.43 8.05
CA LEU A 285 7.60 -13.06 8.15
C LEU A 285 8.12 -13.03 9.59
N HIS A 286 8.06 -11.87 10.23
CA HIS A 286 8.56 -11.66 11.60
C HIS A 286 7.80 -12.51 12.64
N ASN A 287 6.46 -12.51 12.57
CA ASN A 287 5.61 -13.27 13.48
C ASN A 287 5.43 -14.74 13.06
N LYS A 288 6.00 -15.14 11.91
CA LYS A 288 5.89 -16.51 11.37
C LYS A 288 4.42 -16.98 11.24
N LYS A 289 3.53 -16.08 10.77
CA LYS A 289 2.09 -16.34 10.62
C LYS A 289 1.58 -15.88 9.26
N LEU A 290 0.66 -16.67 8.68
CA LEU A 290 -0.09 -16.30 7.48
C LEU A 290 -1.50 -15.90 7.88
N LEU A 291 -1.93 -14.72 7.40
CA LEU A 291 -3.24 -14.15 7.73
C LEU A 291 -4.13 -14.11 6.48
N PRO A 292 -5.44 -14.41 6.63
CA PRO A 292 -6.39 -14.33 5.52
C PRO A 292 -6.65 -12.88 5.10
N SER A 293 -7.16 -12.72 3.89
CA SER A 293 -7.86 -11.50 3.46
C SER A 293 -9.32 -11.57 3.88
N LEU A 294 -9.98 -10.43 4.07
CA LEU A 294 -11.39 -10.34 4.41
C LEU A 294 -12.25 -10.28 3.14
N HIS A 295 -13.54 -10.57 3.28
CA HIS A 295 -14.57 -10.40 2.24
C HIS A 295 -14.37 -11.24 0.98
N ASN A 296 -13.78 -12.45 1.13
CA ASN A 296 -13.55 -13.41 0.06
C ASN A 296 -14.11 -14.81 0.38
N GLU A 297 -15.12 -14.88 1.25
CA GLU A 297 -15.84 -16.11 1.60
C GLU A 297 -16.40 -16.79 0.34
N GLU A 298 -16.93 -15.99 -0.58
CA GLU A 298 -17.18 -16.39 -1.96
C GLU A 298 -16.04 -15.87 -2.84
N THR A 299 -15.28 -16.79 -3.41
CA THR A 299 -14.15 -16.44 -4.28
C THR A 299 -14.64 -15.91 -5.62
N ASN A 300 -13.96 -14.91 -6.17
CA ASN A 300 -14.20 -14.40 -7.51
C ASN A 300 -14.15 -15.55 -8.53
N PRO A 301 -15.24 -15.83 -9.27
CA PRO A 301 -15.35 -17.00 -10.16
C PRO A 301 -14.37 -16.96 -11.36
N TYR A 302 -13.75 -15.82 -11.63
CA TYR A 302 -12.76 -15.68 -12.69
C TYR A 302 -11.32 -15.94 -12.24
N LEU A 303 -11.10 -16.30 -10.97
CA LEU A 303 -9.80 -16.76 -10.46
C LEU A 303 -9.65 -18.27 -10.71
N ASN A 304 -8.65 -18.63 -11.48
CA ASN A 304 -8.31 -20.04 -11.72
C ASN A 304 -7.27 -20.52 -10.69
N LEU A 305 -7.64 -20.53 -9.40
CA LEU A 305 -6.72 -20.91 -8.32
C LEU A 305 -6.28 -22.36 -8.38
N ASP A 306 -7.16 -23.29 -8.76
CA ASP A 306 -6.85 -24.72 -8.85
C ASP A 306 -5.74 -25.05 -9.86
N ALA A 307 -5.57 -24.18 -10.87
CA ALA A 307 -4.49 -24.31 -11.85
C ALA A 307 -3.29 -23.40 -11.54
N SER A 308 -3.32 -22.67 -10.45
CA SER A 308 -2.31 -21.67 -10.07
C SER A 308 -1.40 -22.15 -8.93
N PRO A 309 -0.24 -21.50 -8.70
CA PRO A 309 0.58 -21.74 -7.50
C PRO A 309 -0.06 -21.21 -6.21
N PHE A 310 -1.16 -20.45 -6.30
CA PHE A 310 -1.74 -19.69 -5.20
C PHE A 310 -2.92 -20.39 -4.55
N TYR A 311 -3.13 -20.09 -3.25
CA TYR A 311 -4.35 -20.43 -2.51
C TYR A 311 -4.73 -19.27 -1.58
N LEU A 312 -6.02 -19.15 -1.24
CA LEU A 312 -6.53 -18.17 -0.30
C LEU A 312 -6.62 -18.81 1.10
N PRO A 313 -5.85 -18.30 2.10
CA PRO A 313 -6.04 -18.74 3.48
C PRO A 313 -7.44 -18.36 3.98
N SER A 314 -8.17 -19.31 4.56
CA SER A 314 -9.51 -19.07 5.15
C SER A 314 -9.44 -18.61 6.61
N GLN A 315 -8.31 -18.84 7.28
CA GLN A 315 -8.06 -18.47 8.66
C GLN A 315 -6.57 -18.20 8.89
N GLY A 316 -6.25 -17.52 10.01
CA GLY A 316 -4.87 -17.35 10.42
C GLY A 316 -4.21 -18.70 10.73
N MET A 317 -2.99 -18.90 10.24
CA MET A 317 -2.24 -20.14 10.42
C MET A 317 -0.77 -19.87 10.71
N GLU A 318 -0.13 -20.78 11.46
CA GLU A 318 1.32 -20.72 11.67
C GLU A 318 2.06 -20.96 10.35
N TRP A 319 3.03 -20.12 10.06
CA TRP A 319 3.93 -20.31 8.92
C TRP A 319 5.12 -21.19 9.38
N SER A 320 4.83 -22.46 9.66
CA SER A 320 5.81 -23.41 10.16
C SER A 320 6.84 -23.80 9.10
N GLN A 321 8.00 -24.30 9.53
CA GLN A 321 9.02 -24.82 8.61
C GLN A 321 8.53 -26.05 7.83
N GLU A 322 7.63 -26.84 8.38
CA GLU A 322 7.01 -27.99 7.71
C GLU A 322 6.18 -27.59 6.49
N ASN A 323 5.66 -26.34 6.50
CA ASN A 323 4.89 -25.77 5.40
C ASN A 323 5.77 -25.03 4.38
N ILE A 324 7.10 -24.99 4.58
CA ILE A 324 8.02 -24.38 3.62
C ILE A 324 8.43 -25.42 2.61
N GLN A 325 7.92 -25.30 1.39
CA GLN A 325 8.37 -26.15 0.29
C GLN A 325 9.82 -25.76 -0.09
N LYS A 326 10.69 -26.77 -0.28
CA LYS A 326 12.05 -26.64 -0.82
C LYS A 326 12.95 -25.58 -0.19
N GLY A 327 12.86 -25.29 1.08
CA GLY A 327 13.80 -24.30 1.63
C GLY A 327 13.76 -24.24 3.15
N SER A 328 14.83 -23.77 3.75
CA SER A 328 14.95 -23.58 5.18
C SER A 328 14.53 -22.16 5.63
N VAL A 329 14.17 -21.25 4.69
CA VAL A 329 13.87 -19.84 4.96
C VAL A 329 12.51 -19.43 4.37
N ARG A 330 11.77 -18.59 5.11
CA ARG A 330 10.49 -18.02 4.66
C ARG A 330 10.73 -16.89 3.69
N ARG A 331 9.96 -16.86 2.60
CA ARG A 331 9.97 -15.77 1.63
C ARG A 331 8.57 -15.29 1.32
N ALA A 332 8.46 -13.99 1.14
CA ALA A 332 7.25 -13.32 0.70
C ALA A 332 7.55 -12.48 -0.54
N ALA A 333 6.55 -12.26 -1.37
CA ALA A 333 6.60 -11.30 -2.46
C ALA A 333 5.50 -10.26 -2.30
N VAL A 334 5.76 -9.04 -2.78
CA VAL A 334 4.81 -7.92 -2.77
C VAL A 334 4.67 -7.39 -4.19
N HIS A 335 3.44 -7.32 -4.69
CA HIS A 335 3.13 -6.80 -6.01
C HIS A 335 2.23 -5.57 -5.92
N SER A 336 2.49 -4.56 -6.75
CA SER A 336 1.70 -3.34 -6.81
C SER A 336 1.51 -2.86 -8.24
N ILE A 337 0.32 -2.37 -8.54
CA ILE A 337 -0.11 -1.89 -9.85
C ILE A 337 -0.58 -0.45 -9.69
N GLY A 338 -0.06 0.45 -10.51
CA GLY A 338 -0.49 1.85 -10.56
C GLY A 338 -1.51 2.07 -11.69
N ALA A 339 -2.54 2.84 -11.41
CA ALA A 339 -3.65 3.10 -12.35
C ALA A 339 -3.22 3.76 -13.67
N THR A 340 -2.00 4.28 -13.77
CA THR A 340 -1.42 4.86 -15.00
C THR A 340 -0.38 3.97 -15.66
N GLY A 341 -0.35 2.67 -15.31
CA GLY A 341 0.47 1.67 -16.00
C GLY A 341 1.82 1.34 -15.36
N SER A 342 2.18 1.92 -14.22
CA SER A 342 3.37 1.55 -13.47
C SER A 342 3.14 0.25 -12.70
N ASN A 343 4.13 -0.66 -12.67
CA ASN A 343 4.10 -1.85 -11.85
C ASN A 343 5.37 -1.91 -11.00
N ALA A 344 5.27 -2.47 -9.80
CA ALA A 344 6.40 -2.70 -8.89
C ALA A 344 6.28 -4.08 -8.24
N HIS A 345 7.42 -4.75 -8.08
CA HIS A 345 7.50 -6.05 -7.42
C HIS A 345 8.73 -6.13 -6.52
N ILE A 346 8.56 -6.71 -5.32
CA ILE A 346 9.64 -6.88 -4.33
C ILE A 346 9.59 -8.31 -3.80
N ILE A 347 10.76 -8.94 -3.61
CA ILE A 347 10.91 -10.23 -2.94
C ILE A 347 11.59 -10.02 -1.60
N LEU A 348 10.99 -10.55 -0.55
CA LEU A 348 11.45 -10.50 0.84
C LEU A 348 11.82 -11.90 1.33
N GLU A 349 12.80 -11.94 2.22
CA GLU A 349 13.24 -13.12 2.95
C GLU A 349 13.21 -12.82 4.45
N GLU A 350 12.90 -13.81 5.29
CA GLU A 350 12.95 -13.64 6.76
C GLU A 350 14.35 -13.22 7.22
N ALA A 351 14.41 -12.49 8.33
CA ALA A 351 15.67 -12.08 8.92
C ALA A 351 16.53 -13.28 9.32
N PRO A 352 17.85 -13.22 9.14
CA PRO A 352 18.75 -14.23 9.67
C PRO A 352 18.66 -14.26 11.20
N GLU A 353 18.71 -15.47 11.78
CA GLU A 353 18.72 -15.62 13.23
C GLU A 353 20.03 -15.00 13.79
N MET A 354 19.84 -13.98 14.61
CA MET A 354 20.95 -13.39 15.38
C MET A 354 21.19 -14.26 16.61
N LYS A 355 22.42 -14.70 16.82
CA LYS A 355 22.76 -15.33 18.09
C LYS A 355 22.70 -14.27 19.17
N ASP A 356 21.84 -14.46 20.16
CA ASP A 356 21.91 -13.70 21.41
C ASP A 356 23.23 -14.07 22.09
N ASP A 357 24.26 -13.25 21.88
CA ASP A 357 25.42 -13.27 22.74
C ASP A 357 24.92 -12.73 24.10
N CYS A 358 24.55 -13.65 24.98
CA CYS A 358 24.29 -13.34 26.39
C CYS A 358 25.59 -12.76 26.96
N LEU A 359 25.78 -11.45 26.78
CA LEU A 359 26.85 -10.73 27.45
C LEU A 359 26.58 -10.90 28.95
N ASN A 360 27.59 -11.42 29.69
CA ASN A 360 27.51 -11.64 31.12
C ASN A 360 26.88 -10.44 31.80
N GLU A 361 25.72 -10.64 32.42
CA GLU A 361 24.99 -9.63 33.22
C GLU A 361 25.72 -9.26 34.54
N ASP A 362 26.93 -9.74 34.72
CA ASP A 362 27.79 -9.43 35.90
C ASP A 362 28.41 -8.01 35.88
N ALA A 363 27.91 -7.12 35.00
CA ALA A 363 28.30 -5.72 35.05
C ALA A 363 27.64 -5.01 36.24
N GLY A 364 28.35 -4.07 36.87
CA GLY A 364 27.96 -3.32 38.08
C GLY A 364 26.71 -2.45 37.96
N GLY A 365 25.71 -2.87 37.17
CA GLY A 365 24.44 -2.21 36.91
C GLY A 365 24.37 -1.54 35.55
N PHE A 366 23.16 -1.17 35.14
CA PHE A 366 22.85 -0.52 33.83
C PHE A 366 22.17 0.82 34.06
N LEU A 367 22.64 1.85 33.36
CA LEU A 367 21.99 3.16 33.33
C LEU A 367 20.89 3.17 32.27
N ILE A 368 19.68 3.50 32.64
CA ILE A 368 18.51 3.59 31.77
C ILE A 368 18.09 5.06 31.66
N PRO A 369 18.55 5.78 30.61
CA PRO A 369 18.15 7.17 30.37
C PRO A 369 16.82 7.22 29.64
N VAL A 370 15.89 8.06 30.13
CA VAL A 370 14.62 8.38 29.47
C VAL A 370 14.45 9.90 29.47
N SER A 371 14.04 10.50 28.36
CA SER A 371 13.84 11.94 28.30
C SER A 371 12.73 12.34 27.34
N ALA A 372 12.13 13.50 27.58
CA ALA A 372 11.12 14.10 26.72
C ALA A 372 11.19 15.64 26.77
N ASN A 373 10.43 16.31 25.89
CA ASN A 373 10.38 17.78 25.87
C ASN A 373 9.39 18.38 26.86
N SER A 374 8.47 17.55 27.42
CA SER A 374 7.57 17.95 28.49
C SER A 374 7.41 16.83 29.50
N ARG A 375 6.90 17.18 30.70
CA ARG A 375 6.63 16.22 31.77
C ARG A 375 5.57 15.20 31.36
N GLU A 376 4.56 15.64 30.63
CA GLU A 376 3.46 14.81 30.16
C GLU A 376 3.99 13.75 29.17
N ALA A 377 4.79 14.15 28.19
CA ALA A 377 5.42 13.25 27.24
C ALA A 377 6.42 12.29 27.94
N LEU A 378 7.16 12.76 28.96
CA LEU A 378 8.03 11.89 29.74
C LEU A 378 7.24 10.81 30.48
N ASN A 379 6.12 11.17 31.10
CA ASN A 379 5.26 10.21 31.79
C ASN A 379 4.64 9.20 30.83
N GLU A 380 4.16 9.64 29.67
CA GLU A 380 3.63 8.76 28.63
C GLU A 380 4.71 7.80 28.12
N TYR A 381 5.93 8.30 27.89
CA TYR A 381 7.04 7.48 27.42
C TYR A 381 7.43 6.40 28.45
N ILE A 382 7.49 6.76 29.73
CA ILE A 382 7.74 5.82 30.86
C ILE A 382 6.66 4.75 30.89
N GLN A 383 5.38 5.13 30.73
CA GLN A 383 4.28 4.16 30.71
C GLN A 383 4.41 3.20 29.52
N ASN A 384 4.67 3.71 28.30
CA ASN A 384 4.84 2.89 27.11
C ASN A 384 6.01 1.90 27.25
N LEU A 385 7.13 2.33 27.86
CA LEU A 385 8.26 1.44 28.14
C LEU A 385 7.89 0.38 29.20
N THR A 386 7.14 0.75 30.24
CA THR A 386 6.68 -0.19 31.29
C THR A 386 5.78 -1.25 30.66
N ASP A 387 4.77 -0.86 29.88
CA ASP A 387 3.84 -1.77 29.20
C ASP A 387 4.59 -2.70 28.22
N PHE A 388 5.59 -2.19 27.53
CA PHE A 388 6.44 -2.97 26.64
C PHE A 388 7.27 -4.02 27.41
N ILE A 389 7.88 -3.64 28.54
CA ILE A 389 8.67 -4.54 29.38
C ILE A 389 7.75 -5.63 29.99
N ASP A 390 6.54 -5.29 30.40
CA ASP A 390 5.56 -6.22 30.90
C ASP A 390 5.11 -7.26 29.89
N ALA A 391 4.95 -6.83 28.64
CA ALA A 391 4.62 -7.72 27.53
C ALA A 391 5.79 -8.63 27.10
N ASN A 392 7.04 -8.29 27.48
CA ASN A 392 8.25 -8.96 27.04
C ASN A 392 9.20 -9.28 28.21
N PRO A 393 8.85 -10.21 29.12
CA PRO A 393 9.59 -10.44 30.36
C PRO A 393 10.99 -11.06 30.19
N THR A 394 11.32 -11.50 28.98
CA THR A 394 12.62 -12.13 28.66
C THR A 394 13.60 -11.19 27.96
N LEU A 395 13.32 -9.88 27.97
CA LEU A 395 14.19 -8.89 27.33
C LEU A 395 15.60 -8.88 27.94
N SER A 396 16.61 -8.72 27.08
CA SER A 396 17.99 -8.47 27.52
C SER A 396 18.13 -7.04 28.04
N LEU A 397 18.48 -6.90 29.32
CA LEU A 397 18.66 -5.59 29.97
C LEU A 397 19.81 -4.80 29.33
N SER A 398 20.89 -5.48 28.91
CA SER A 398 22.01 -4.83 28.23
C SER A 398 21.62 -4.25 26.87
N ARG A 399 20.82 -4.97 26.05
CA ARG A 399 20.29 -4.47 24.77
C ARG A 399 19.33 -3.30 24.97
N LEU A 400 18.43 -3.40 25.97
CA LEU A 400 17.50 -2.34 26.33
C LEU A 400 18.27 -1.05 26.71
N ALA A 401 19.23 -1.18 27.66
CA ALA A 401 20.04 -0.05 28.09
C ALA A 401 20.80 0.59 26.94
N PHE A 402 21.51 -0.22 26.14
CA PHE A 402 22.27 0.25 24.99
C PHE A 402 21.39 0.97 23.96
N THR A 403 20.19 0.43 23.67
CA THR A 403 19.28 1.04 22.72
C THR A 403 18.75 2.39 23.21
N LEU A 404 18.36 2.51 24.49
CA LEU A 404 17.92 3.79 25.07
C LEU A 404 19.07 4.82 25.16
N GLN A 405 20.28 4.37 25.45
CA GLN A 405 21.47 5.22 25.56
C GLN A 405 21.91 5.79 24.21
N THR A 406 21.88 4.98 23.16
CA THR A 406 22.42 5.35 21.83
C THR A 406 21.37 5.68 20.78
N GLY A 407 20.12 5.23 20.97
CA GLY A 407 19.05 5.34 19.99
C GLY A 407 17.98 6.38 20.35
N ARG A 408 18.26 7.28 21.27
CA ARG A 408 17.32 8.35 21.69
C ARG A 408 18.04 9.68 21.83
N VAL A 409 17.40 10.72 21.33
CA VAL A 409 17.89 12.10 21.51
C VAL A 409 17.57 12.56 22.92
N ALA A 410 18.56 13.11 23.63
CA ALA A 410 18.36 13.64 24.95
C ALA A 410 17.58 14.96 24.92
N CYS A 411 16.41 15.00 25.55
CA CYS A 411 15.48 16.12 25.63
C CYS A 411 15.64 16.95 26.93
N ARG A 412 14.70 17.89 27.16
CA ARG A 412 14.76 18.83 28.30
C ARG A 412 14.39 18.21 29.66
N GLU A 413 13.35 17.37 29.68
CA GLU A 413 12.97 16.61 30.87
C GLU A 413 13.76 15.30 30.88
N ARG A 414 14.61 15.09 31.86
CA ARG A 414 15.53 13.94 31.91
C ARG A 414 15.34 13.14 33.16
N LEU A 415 15.17 11.82 32.99
CA LEU A 415 15.18 10.82 34.02
C LEU A 415 16.24 9.78 33.68
N ILE A 416 17.05 9.38 34.66
CA ILE A 416 17.97 8.25 34.51
C ILE A 416 17.92 7.41 35.78
N ILE A 417 17.86 6.10 35.60
CA ILE A 417 17.86 5.13 36.71
C ILE A 417 19.06 4.18 36.58
N LEU A 418 19.59 3.72 37.69
CA LEU A 418 20.61 2.68 37.76
C LEU A 418 19.96 1.40 38.30
N VAL A 419 19.96 0.35 37.48
CA VAL A 419 19.27 -0.91 37.78
C VAL A 419 20.20 -2.10 37.55
N HIS A 420 19.90 -3.23 38.21
CA HIS A 420 20.63 -4.48 38.05
C HIS A 420 19.79 -5.58 37.38
N ARG A 421 18.47 -5.46 37.43
CA ARG A 421 17.52 -6.42 36.84
C ARG A 421 16.42 -5.69 36.11
N LEU A 422 15.78 -6.39 35.20
CA LEU A 422 14.67 -5.84 34.40
C LEU A 422 13.49 -5.40 35.30
N ASP A 423 13.20 -6.16 36.36
CA ASP A 423 12.13 -5.84 37.33
C ASP A 423 12.38 -4.53 38.09
N ASP A 424 13.63 -4.16 38.35
CA ASP A 424 13.97 -2.93 39.04
C ASP A 424 13.48 -1.69 38.28
N ILE A 425 13.40 -1.76 36.94
CA ILE A 425 12.91 -0.67 36.08
C ILE A 425 11.46 -0.31 36.45
N ARG A 426 10.60 -1.32 36.64
CA ARG A 426 9.18 -1.11 36.98
C ARG A 426 9.03 -0.38 38.31
N ASP A 427 9.80 -0.78 39.29
CA ASP A 427 9.74 -0.20 40.65
C ASP A 427 10.13 1.28 40.60
N HIS A 428 11.23 1.61 39.89
CA HIS A 428 11.70 2.98 39.72
C HIS A 428 10.71 3.84 38.95
N PHE A 429 10.17 3.34 37.81
CA PHE A 429 9.22 4.04 36.97
C PHE A 429 7.88 4.27 37.72
N SER A 430 7.37 3.25 38.40
CA SER A 430 6.15 3.37 39.19
C SER A 430 6.31 4.38 40.34
N ALA A 431 7.42 4.35 41.09
CA ALA A 431 7.70 5.32 42.14
C ALA A 431 7.77 6.76 41.60
N PHE A 432 8.39 6.96 40.40
CA PHE A 432 8.48 8.26 39.75
C PHE A 432 7.13 8.78 39.26
N LEU A 433 6.30 7.94 38.64
CA LEU A 433 4.95 8.28 38.17
C LEU A 433 4.02 8.64 39.35
N ASN A 434 4.20 7.95 40.53
CA ASN A 434 3.48 8.25 41.72
C ASN A 434 3.98 9.50 42.50
N GLY A 435 4.96 10.22 41.95
CA GLY A 435 5.45 11.49 42.48
C GLY A 435 6.36 11.35 43.73
N GLN A 436 6.96 10.17 43.92
CA GLN A 436 7.92 9.98 45.00
C GLN A 436 9.16 10.85 44.78
N GLN A 437 9.53 11.66 45.78
CA GLN A 437 10.59 12.67 45.62
C GLN A 437 12.01 12.14 45.80
N GLN A 438 12.18 11.07 46.60
CA GLN A 438 13.50 10.46 46.83
C GLN A 438 13.42 8.97 46.47
N ILE A 439 13.90 8.63 45.31
CA ILE A 439 13.98 7.26 44.81
C ILE A 439 15.49 6.93 44.75
N PRO A 440 15.98 5.92 45.48
CA PRO A 440 17.39 5.50 45.39
C PRO A 440 17.78 5.21 43.95
N ASN A 441 19.02 5.48 43.58
CA ASN A 441 19.55 5.22 42.23
C ASN A 441 18.72 5.84 41.07
N THR A 442 18.06 6.97 41.32
CA THR A 442 17.24 7.69 40.39
C THR A 442 17.58 9.17 40.41
N TRP A 443 17.85 9.72 39.24
CA TRP A 443 18.12 11.14 39.03
C TRP A 443 17.11 11.73 38.07
N TYR A 444 16.53 12.85 38.43
CA TYR A 444 15.58 13.58 37.59
C TYR A 444 15.92 15.06 37.58
N ARG A 445 15.81 15.67 36.40
CA ARG A 445 15.94 17.11 36.23
C ARG A 445 15.03 17.60 35.09
N LYS A 446 14.36 18.72 35.34
CA LYS A 446 13.54 19.45 34.37
C LYS A 446 14.32 20.59 33.76
N ASP A 447 13.85 21.05 32.58
CA ASP A 447 14.34 22.23 31.85
C ASP A 447 15.86 22.20 31.65
N VAL A 448 16.39 21.02 31.28
CA VAL A 448 17.81 20.86 31.00
C VAL A 448 18.17 21.55 29.70
N GLU A 449 18.97 22.61 29.81
CA GLU A 449 19.58 23.26 28.67
C GLU A 449 20.95 22.65 28.36
N LYS A 450 21.42 22.80 27.13
CA LYS A 450 22.83 22.44 26.81
C LYS A 450 23.70 23.37 27.67
N PRO A 451 24.76 22.84 28.31
CA PRO A 451 25.70 23.66 29.03
C PRO A 451 26.23 24.75 28.08
N GLU A 452 26.23 26.00 28.50
CA GLU A 452 26.95 27.07 27.77
C GLU A 452 28.41 26.63 27.64
N GLU A 453 29.07 26.96 26.53
CA GLU A 453 30.46 26.62 26.22
C GLU A 453 31.48 27.05 27.29
N GLN A 454 31.06 27.84 28.30
CA GLN A 454 31.85 28.27 29.47
C GLN A 454 31.62 27.42 30.74
N GLY A 455 31.24 26.16 30.59
CA GLY A 455 31.11 25.20 31.70
C GLY A 455 32.46 24.76 32.29
N LEU A 456 32.41 24.02 33.40
CA LEU A 456 33.55 23.52 34.21
C LEU A 456 34.69 22.81 33.38
N PHE A 457 34.48 22.55 32.12
CA PHE A 457 35.44 21.90 31.21
C PHE A 457 35.47 22.67 29.87
N ASP A 458 36.52 23.43 29.64
CA ASP A 458 36.77 24.11 28.37
C ASP A 458 37.17 23.15 27.22
N ASP A 459 37.45 21.87 27.55
CA ASP A 459 37.92 20.85 26.61
C ASP A 459 36.96 19.63 26.64
N THR A 460 36.23 19.44 25.55
CA THR A 460 35.33 18.31 25.33
C THR A 460 36.09 16.95 25.40
N GLU A 461 37.35 16.92 24.95
CA GLU A 461 38.17 15.70 24.99
C GLU A 461 38.57 15.33 26.41
N GLU A 462 38.87 16.31 27.28
CA GLU A 462 39.24 16.08 28.68
C GLU A 462 38.03 15.53 29.45
N LEU A 463 36.84 16.09 29.23
CA LEU A 463 35.59 15.57 29.78
C LEU A 463 35.35 14.11 29.39
N GLN A 464 35.50 13.79 28.11
CA GLN A 464 35.31 12.43 27.61
C GLN A 464 36.31 11.44 28.25
N ARG A 465 37.56 11.82 28.45
CA ARG A 465 38.57 11.01 29.16
C ARG A 465 38.17 10.75 30.62
N ILE A 466 37.67 11.76 31.32
CA ILE A 466 37.22 11.61 32.71
C ILE A 466 36.00 10.69 32.78
N VAL A 467 35.03 10.87 31.88
CA VAL A 467 33.82 10.05 31.81
C VAL A 467 34.16 8.59 31.52
N SER A 468 35.02 8.33 30.50
CA SER A 468 35.49 6.98 30.16
C SER A 468 36.16 6.31 31.38
N ARG A 469 36.98 7.05 32.12
CA ARG A 469 37.64 6.51 33.32
C ARG A 469 36.65 6.23 34.47
N TRP A 470 35.55 7.00 34.58
CA TRP A 470 34.48 6.69 35.53
C TRP A 470 33.72 5.44 35.13
N MET A 471 33.44 5.28 33.85
CA MET A 471 32.80 4.09 33.30
C MET A 471 33.61 2.84 33.55
N GLU A 472 34.94 2.87 33.26
CA GLU A 472 35.87 1.78 33.50
C GLU A 472 35.97 1.38 34.98
N ASN A 473 35.78 2.35 35.89
CA ASN A 473 35.83 2.13 37.35
C ASN A 473 34.46 1.90 37.98
N GLY A 474 33.39 1.71 37.21
CA GLY A 474 32.04 1.43 37.70
C GLY A 474 31.38 2.60 38.45
N LYS A 475 31.86 3.85 38.26
CA LYS A 475 31.28 5.06 38.91
C LYS A 475 30.09 5.59 38.14
N LEU A 476 29.08 4.73 37.96
CA LEU A 476 27.90 5.02 37.14
C LEU A 476 27.04 6.15 37.67
N ASP A 477 27.03 6.34 39.00
CA ASP A 477 26.39 7.47 39.68
C ASP A 477 26.88 8.83 39.16
N LYS A 478 28.19 8.97 38.90
CA LYS A 478 28.79 10.19 38.40
C LYS A 478 28.45 10.43 36.92
N VAL A 479 28.36 9.34 36.13
CA VAL A 479 27.94 9.41 34.74
C VAL A 479 26.49 9.87 34.62
N ALA A 480 25.60 9.29 35.49
CA ALA A 480 24.20 9.71 35.59
C ALA A 480 24.07 11.20 35.97
N ASP A 481 24.86 11.67 36.94
CA ASP A 481 24.84 13.08 37.41
C ASP A 481 25.29 14.06 36.29
N LEU A 482 26.26 13.68 35.46
CA LEU A 482 26.66 14.49 34.30
C LEU A 482 25.58 14.54 33.24
N TRP A 483 25.02 13.38 32.87
CA TRP A 483 24.00 13.33 31.81
C TRP A 483 22.76 14.15 32.17
N ILE A 484 22.32 14.06 33.44
CA ILE A 484 21.17 14.82 33.93
C ILE A 484 21.43 16.35 33.91
N LYS A 485 22.69 16.76 33.97
CA LYS A 485 23.11 18.17 33.88
C LYS A 485 23.26 18.69 32.46
N GLY A 486 23.06 17.84 31.44
CA GLY A 486 23.07 18.23 30.04
C GLY A 486 24.35 17.89 29.28
N TYR A 487 25.37 17.34 29.95
CA TYR A 487 26.62 17.00 29.28
C TYR A 487 26.44 15.81 28.32
N PRO A 488 27.10 15.83 27.15
CA PRO A 488 27.07 14.72 26.22
C PRO A 488 27.89 13.54 26.77
N ILE A 489 27.33 12.34 26.63
CA ILE A 489 27.97 11.09 27.09
C ILE A 489 28.18 10.17 25.88
N ASP A 490 29.42 9.70 25.69
CA ASP A 490 29.68 8.60 24.77
C ASP A 490 29.37 7.26 25.48
N TRP A 491 28.12 6.81 25.34
CA TRP A 491 27.62 5.59 25.97
C TRP A 491 28.33 4.32 25.51
N ARG A 492 28.96 4.32 24.30
CA ARG A 492 29.64 3.15 23.76
C ARG A 492 30.85 2.75 24.62
N ALA A 493 31.43 3.70 25.32
CA ALA A 493 32.56 3.46 26.24
C ALA A 493 32.19 2.58 27.46
N LEU A 494 30.89 2.40 27.76
CA LEU A 494 30.44 1.47 28.80
C LEU A 494 30.61 -0.01 28.41
N TYR A 495 30.73 -0.30 27.12
CA TYR A 495 30.64 -1.65 26.59
C TYR A 495 31.97 -2.09 25.99
N LYS A 496 32.52 -3.22 26.47
CA LYS A 496 33.66 -3.86 25.83
C LYS A 496 33.32 -4.45 24.47
N GLU A 497 32.12 -5.06 24.39
CA GLU A 497 31.47 -5.51 23.18
C GLU A 497 30.11 -4.85 23.11
N ILE A 498 29.81 -4.26 21.97
CA ILE A 498 28.54 -3.55 21.75
C ILE A 498 27.39 -4.56 21.77
N PRO A 499 26.39 -4.39 22.64
CA PRO A 499 25.18 -5.19 22.62
C PRO A 499 24.42 -4.97 21.29
N GLY A 500 23.58 -5.93 20.88
CA GLY A 500 22.64 -5.71 19.80
C GLY A 500 21.62 -4.64 20.12
N ARG A 501 21.13 -3.94 19.14
CA ARG A 501 19.96 -3.06 19.27
C ARG A 501 18.68 -3.87 19.36
N MET A 502 17.61 -3.25 19.83
CA MET A 502 16.28 -3.84 19.87
C MET A 502 15.22 -2.80 19.56
N HIS A 503 14.07 -3.27 19.07
CA HIS A 503 12.91 -2.41 18.87
C HIS A 503 12.33 -2.02 20.23
N LEU A 504 12.19 -0.72 20.47
CA LEU A 504 11.61 -0.15 21.67
C LEU A 504 10.53 0.87 21.30
N PRO A 505 9.57 1.15 22.18
CA PRO A 505 8.64 2.25 21.99
C PRO A 505 9.36 3.54 21.59
N SER A 506 8.81 4.26 20.62
CA SER A 506 9.33 5.54 20.14
C SER A 506 8.84 6.70 21.00
N TYR A 507 9.38 7.89 20.72
CA TYR A 507 8.99 9.13 21.39
C TYR A 507 7.49 9.41 21.22
N PRO A 508 6.73 9.68 22.29
CA PRO A 508 5.32 10.01 22.22
C PRO A 508 5.14 11.49 21.81
N PHE A 509 4.89 11.72 20.53
CA PHE A 509 4.62 13.07 20.03
C PHE A 509 3.28 13.60 20.57
N ALA A 510 3.24 14.91 20.86
CA ALA A 510 2.02 15.58 21.32
C ALA A 510 0.93 15.54 20.24
N LYS A 511 -0.27 15.08 20.59
CA LYS A 511 -1.43 14.97 19.68
C LYS A 511 -2.16 16.31 19.55
N GLU A 512 -1.44 17.36 19.17
CA GLU A 512 -2.00 18.70 18.98
C GLU A 512 -2.55 18.88 17.56
N LYS A 513 -3.68 19.57 17.45
CA LYS A 513 -4.31 19.85 16.17
C LYS A 513 -3.68 21.10 15.53
N TYR A 514 -2.98 20.92 14.41
CA TYR A 514 -2.46 22.00 13.57
C TYR A 514 -3.20 21.99 12.22
N TRP A 515 -4.31 22.71 12.15
CA TRP A 515 -5.12 22.80 10.93
C TRP A 515 -5.17 24.23 10.41
N VAL A 516 -5.46 24.42 9.11
CA VAL A 516 -5.81 25.76 8.59
C VAL A 516 -6.99 26.25 9.41
N SER A 517 -6.85 27.44 10.04
CA SER A 517 -7.91 27.99 10.88
C SER A 517 -9.19 28.11 10.05
N ASP A 518 -10.23 27.41 10.55
CA ASP A 518 -11.57 27.50 9.99
C ASP A 518 -12.05 28.95 10.07
N GLY A 519 -11.90 29.70 8.98
CA GLY A 519 -12.66 30.94 8.76
C GLY A 519 -14.17 30.66 8.64
N PHE A 520 -14.59 29.43 8.86
CA PHE A 520 -15.95 28.90 8.74
C PHE A 520 -16.85 29.09 9.95
N THR A 521 -16.53 29.95 10.90
CA THR A 521 -17.52 30.35 11.91
C THR A 521 -18.36 31.50 11.39
N GLY A 522 -19.30 31.24 10.47
CA GLY A 522 -20.32 32.25 10.13
C GLY A 522 -20.98 32.18 8.77
N ALA A 523 -20.64 31.29 7.87
CA ALA A 523 -21.47 31.10 6.68
C ALA A 523 -22.68 30.23 7.07
N LYS A 524 -23.83 30.86 7.20
CA LYS A 524 -25.13 30.19 7.21
C LYS A 524 -25.19 29.32 5.95
N ASN A 525 -25.64 28.09 6.10
CA ASN A 525 -26.07 27.23 5.00
C ASN A 525 -27.10 27.96 4.16
N GLU A 526 -26.67 28.73 3.17
CA GLU A 526 -27.52 29.04 2.03
C GLU A 526 -27.52 27.78 1.15
N PRO A 527 -28.69 27.28 0.77
CA PRO A 527 -28.73 26.12 -0.12
C PRO A 527 -27.99 26.51 -1.41
N ILE A 528 -27.04 25.71 -1.80
CA ILE A 528 -26.43 25.76 -3.13
C ILE A 528 -27.58 25.75 -4.12
N ALA A 529 -27.70 26.83 -4.90
CA ALA A 529 -28.64 26.91 -5.98
C ALA A 529 -28.54 25.66 -6.84
N SER A 530 -29.73 25.09 -7.12
CA SER A 530 -29.87 23.92 -7.99
C SER A 530 -29.07 24.08 -9.27
N PRO A 531 -28.54 22.98 -9.82
CA PRO A 531 -27.81 22.99 -11.07
C PRO A 531 -28.64 23.66 -12.18
N LEU A 532 -27.94 24.37 -13.01
CA LEU A 532 -28.39 25.00 -14.24
C LEU A 532 -29.41 24.14 -14.95
N GLU A 533 -30.50 24.82 -15.40
CA GLU A 533 -31.50 24.29 -16.27
C GLU A 533 -30.89 23.48 -17.39
N GLU A 534 -31.36 22.24 -17.54
CA GLU A 534 -31.10 21.40 -18.70
C GLU A 534 -31.56 22.17 -19.93
N GLU A 535 -30.66 22.66 -20.76
CA GLU A 535 -30.97 23.02 -22.13
C GLU A 535 -31.44 21.74 -22.85
N GLU A 536 -32.72 21.70 -23.17
CA GLU A 536 -33.31 20.72 -24.09
C GLU A 536 -32.53 20.75 -25.41
N PHE A 537 -31.73 19.72 -25.66
CA PHE A 537 -31.26 19.46 -27.00
C PHE A 537 -32.42 18.94 -27.86
N GLU A 538 -32.86 19.79 -28.80
CA GLU A 538 -33.80 19.41 -29.84
C GLU A 538 -33.31 18.14 -30.57
N GLU A 539 -34.15 17.10 -30.54
CA GLU A 539 -34.08 15.94 -31.43
C GLU A 539 -34.14 16.42 -32.89
N VAL A 540 -33.00 16.52 -33.55
CA VAL A 540 -33.00 16.69 -35.01
C VAL A 540 -33.25 15.32 -35.64
N SER A 541 -34.51 15.14 -36.02
CA SER A 541 -34.95 14.04 -36.89
C SER A 541 -34.30 14.11 -38.25
N PHE A 542 -33.31 13.22 -38.52
CA PHE A 542 -32.88 12.91 -39.90
C PHE A 542 -33.38 11.53 -40.32
N ILE A 543 -34.64 11.52 -40.81
CA ILE A 543 -35.14 10.43 -41.64
C ILE A 543 -35.30 10.95 -43.04
N ARG A 544 -34.77 10.16 -43.98
CA ARG A 544 -34.90 10.16 -45.45
C ARG A 544 -33.83 10.87 -46.26
N ALA A 545 -32.90 10.06 -46.74
CA ALA A 545 -32.71 9.87 -48.19
C ALA A 545 -31.55 8.94 -48.45
N VAL A 546 -31.75 7.67 -48.74
CA VAL A 546 -31.00 6.95 -49.74
C VAL A 546 -31.93 5.90 -50.37
N GLY A 547 -32.33 6.22 -51.56
CA GLY A 547 -33.05 5.32 -52.43
C GLY A 547 -32.18 4.20 -52.97
N GLU A 548 -32.88 3.16 -53.29
CA GLU A 548 -32.59 2.11 -54.24
C GLU A 548 -31.36 2.30 -55.11
N HIS A 549 -30.36 1.43 -54.94
CA HIS A 549 -29.61 0.79 -56.07
C HIS A 549 -28.77 -0.37 -55.51
N SER A 550 -29.11 -1.54 -55.82
CA SER A 550 -28.47 -2.55 -56.68
C SER A 550 -28.77 -3.96 -56.23
N LYS A 551 -29.57 -4.62 -56.99
CA LYS A 551 -29.54 -6.06 -57.17
C LYS A 551 -28.21 -6.39 -57.86
N GLU A 552 -27.39 -7.14 -57.15
CA GLU A 552 -26.42 -8.13 -57.61
C GLU A 552 -25.43 -8.39 -56.46
N ARG A 553 -25.71 -9.39 -55.64
CA ARG A 553 -24.67 -9.98 -54.77
C ARG A 553 -24.52 -11.45 -55.11
N SER A 554 -23.51 -11.67 -55.94
CA SER A 554 -22.80 -12.92 -56.06
C SER A 554 -22.40 -13.43 -54.67
N GLN A 555 -22.55 -14.74 -54.46
CA GLN A 555 -22.12 -15.46 -53.26
C GLN A 555 -20.61 -15.23 -53.04
N MET A 556 -20.23 -14.35 -52.16
CA MET A 556 -18.86 -14.21 -51.69
C MET A 556 -18.64 -15.19 -50.54
N HIS A 557 -17.82 -16.23 -50.78
CA HIS A 557 -17.26 -17.07 -49.72
C HIS A 557 -16.25 -16.21 -48.92
N LEU A 558 -16.66 -15.73 -47.71
CA LEU A 558 -15.76 -15.05 -46.80
C LEU A 558 -14.66 -15.99 -46.33
N SER A 559 -13.40 -15.53 -46.37
CA SER A 559 -12.26 -16.24 -45.79
C SER A 559 -12.43 -16.38 -44.26
N ARG A 560 -11.72 -17.32 -43.61
CA ARG A 560 -11.76 -17.50 -42.18
C ARG A 560 -11.41 -16.20 -41.43
N LYS A 561 -10.45 -15.42 -41.94
CA LYS A 561 -10.04 -14.14 -41.38
C LYS A 561 -11.16 -13.08 -41.43
N GLU A 562 -11.82 -12.94 -42.57
CA GLU A 562 -12.95 -12.02 -42.73
C GLU A 562 -14.13 -12.41 -41.84
N LYS A 563 -14.38 -13.71 -41.65
CA LYS A 563 -15.39 -14.21 -40.72
C LYS A 563 -15.04 -13.87 -39.26
N ALA A 564 -13.78 -14.07 -38.84
CA ALA A 564 -13.33 -13.74 -37.50
C ALA A 564 -13.44 -12.25 -37.21
N ILE A 565 -13.01 -11.40 -38.12
CA ILE A 565 -13.15 -9.94 -38.03
C ILE A 565 -14.62 -9.53 -37.89
N LEU A 566 -15.50 -10.09 -38.71
CA LEU A 566 -16.93 -9.80 -38.65
C LEU A 566 -17.57 -10.22 -37.30
N PHE A 567 -17.14 -11.36 -36.76
CA PHE A 567 -17.58 -11.84 -35.47
C PHE A 567 -17.12 -10.87 -34.35
N CYS A 568 -15.85 -10.48 -34.31
CA CYS A 568 -15.29 -9.57 -33.32
C CYS A 568 -15.93 -8.16 -33.41
N ARG A 569 -16.11 -7.64 -34.63
CA ARG A 569 -16.82 -6.35 -34.84
C ARG A 569 -18.25 -6.39 -34.30
N LYS A 570 -18.98 -7.50 -34.50
CA LYS A 570 -20.34 -7.65 -33.94
C LYS A 570 -20.34 -7.68 -32.42
N LEU A 571 -19.36 -8.26 -31.78
CA LEU A 571 -19.23 -8.23 -30.33
C LEU A 571 -19.04 -6.81 -29.81
N VAL A 572 -18.13 -6.03 -30.43
CA VAL A 572 -17.86 -4.64 -30.08
C VAL A 572 -19.06 -3.75 -30.38
N SER A 573 -19.66 -3.87 -31.57
CA SER A 573 -20.85 -3.13 -31.98
C SER A 573 -22.02 -3.33 -30.98
N ASN A 574 -22.22 -4.58 -30.52
CA ASN A 574 -23.25 -4.89 -29.54
C ASN A 574 -22.93 -4.39 -28.13
N ALA A 575 -21.66 -4.32 -27.76
CA ALA A 575 -21.24 -3.83 -26.47
C ALA A 575 -21.39 -2.31 -26.37
N LEU A 576 -21.00 -1.60 -27.41
CA LEU A 576 -21.07 -0.13 -27.50
C LEU A 576 -22.43 0.40 -27.99
N ASN A 577 -23.33 -0.47 -28.46
CA ASN A 577 -24.59 -0.10 -29.10
C ASN A 577 -24.40 0.87 -30.30
N ILE A 578 -23.36 0.65 -31.10
CA ILE A 578 -23.03 1.44 -32.31
C ILE A 578 -23.19 0.61 -33.58
N PRO A 579 -23.37 1.24 -34.76
CA PRO A 579 -23.44 0.54 -36.05
C PRO A 579 -22.16 -0.27 -36.32
N LEU A 580 -22.29 -1.42 -36.98
CA LEU A 580 -21.17 -2.33 -37.25
C LEU A 580 -20.07 -1.66 -38.10
N ASP A 581 -20.41 -0.75 -38.98
CA ASP A 581 -19.49 0.01 -39.86
C ASP A 581 -18.71 1.09 -39.07
N ALA A 582 -19.19 1.51 -37.94
CA ALA A 582 -18.49 2.43 -37.05
C ALA A 582 -17.31 1.75 -36.29
N VAL A 583 -17.33 0.42 -36.18
CA VAL A 583 -16.26 -0.33 -35.50
C VAL A 583 -15.02 -0.43 -36.40
N GLN A 584 -13.93 0.19 -35.98
CA GLN A 584 -12.63 0.14 -36.69
C GLN A 584 -11.82 -1.08 -36.26
N ASN A 585 -11.10 -1.74 -37.19
CA ASN A 585 -10.36 -2.97 -36.91
C ASN A 585 -9.08 -2.73 -36.09
N GLU A 586 -8.42 -1.60 -36.32
CA GLU A 586 -7.11 -1.26 -35.75
C GLU A 586 -7.19 -0.28 -34.56
N GLU A 587 -8.36 0.29 -34.31
CA GLU A 587 -8.59 1.19 -33.18
C GLU A 587 -8.69 0.39 -31.88
N GLY A 588 -8.09 0.90 -30.80
CA GLY A 588 -8.09 0.25 -29.48
C GLY A 588 -9.50 0.15 -28.91
N PHE A 589 -9.83 -0.94 -28.24
CA PHE A 589 -11.15 -1.17 -27.66
C PHE A 589 -11.61 -0.03 -26.74
N PHE A 590 -10.71 0.47 -25.90
CA PHE A 590 -10.99 1.56 -24.97
C PHE A 590 -11.01 2.93 -25.67
N ASP A 591 -10.23 3.09 -26.75
CA ASP A 591 -10.28 4.30 -27.58
C ASP A 591 -11.63 4.41 -28.32
N MET A 592 -12.26 3.28 -28.65
CA MET A 592 -13.62 3.19 -29.16
C MET A 592 -14.70 3.40 -28.08
N GLY A 593 -14.34 3.47 -26.79
CA GLY A 593 -15.26 3.71 -25.68
C GLY A 593 -15.73 2.46 -24.90
N LEU A 594 -15.15 1.26 -25.14
CA LEU A 594 -15.44 0.09 -24.31
C LEU A 594 -14.93 0.29 -22.89
N SER A 595 -15.74 -0.05 -21.90
CA SER A 595 -15.33 -0.13 -20.48
C SER A 595 -14.81 -1.53 -20.13
N SER A 596 -14.18 -1.66 -18.97
CA SER A 596 -13.76 -2.97 -18.44
C SER A 596 -14.96 -3.91 -18.24
N ALA A 597 -16.12 -3.37 -17.86
CA ALA A 597 -17.36 -4.13 -17.70
C ALA A 597 -17.87 -4.69 -19.05
N ASP A 598 -17.71 -3.92 -20.14
CA ASP A 598 -18.09 -4.36 -21.47
C ASP A 598 -17.24 -5.55 -21.94
N ILE A 599 -15.95 -5.55 -21.62
CA ILE A 599 -15.06 -6.68 -21.97
C ILE A 599 -15.44 -7.94 -21.17
N VAL A 600 -15.79 -7.83 -19.90
CA VAL A 600 -16.32 -8.97 -19.12
C VAL A 600 -17.61 -9.49 -19.74
N SER A 601 -18.55 -8.60 -20.08
CA SER A 601 -19.79 -8.94 -20.76
C SER A 601 -19.55 -9.60 -22.13
N MET A 602 -18.59 -9.11 -22.89
CA MET A 602 -18.17 -9.72 -24.17
C MET A 602 -17.60 -11.13 -23.93
N THR A 603 -16.76 -11.31 -22.89
CA THR A 603 -16.19 -12.63 -22.56
C THR A 603 -17.29 -13.63 -22.23
N ALA A 604 -18.25 -13.26 -21.39
CA ALA A 604 -19.39 -14.12 -21.05
C ALA A 604 -20.19 -14.54 -22.30
N LYS A 605 -20.44 -13.58 -23.21
CA LYS A 605 -21.13 -13.86 -24.48
C LYS A 605 -20.32 -14.75 -25.43
N ILE A 606 -19.00 -14.69 -25.36
CA ILE A 606 -18.09 -15.56 -26.15
C ILE A 606 -18.10 -16.97 -25.57
N VAL A 607 -17.94 -17.13 -24.25
CA VAL A 607 -17.97 -18.41 -23.55
C VAL A 607 -19.27 -19.16 -23.85
N ASP A 608 -20.40 -18.48 -23.78
CA ASP A 608 -21.72 -19.06 -24.08
C ASP A 608 -21.84 -19.57 -25.55
N LYS A 609 -21.10 -18.96 -26.48
CA LYS A 609 -21.13 -19.32 -27.90
C LYS A 609 -20.09 -20.35 -28.34
N ILE A 610 -18.97 -20.41 -27.65
CA ILE A 610 -17.81 -21.26 -28.03
C ILE A 610 -17.77 -22.56 -27.23
N ASP A 611 -18.58 -22.69 -26.18
CA ASP A 611 -18.58 -23.83 -25.25
C ASP A 611 -17.17 -24.15 -24.69
N SER A 612 -16.39 -23.09 -24.46
CA SER A 612 -15.04 -23.17 -23.95
C SER A 612 -14.78 -22.02 -22.99
N TYR A 613 -14.15 -22.33 -21.84
CA TYR A 613 -13.80 -21.31 -20.84
C TYR A 613 -12.67 -20.40 -21.36
N ILE A 614 -12.94 -19.09 -21.41
CA ILE A 614 -11.98 -18.07 -21.77
C ILE A 614 -11.85 -17.10 -20.59
N LEU A 615 -10.62 -16.89 -20.12
CA LEU A 615 -10.34 -15.88 -19.09
C LEU A 615 -10.51 -14.48 -19.70
N PRO A 616 -11.21 -13.53 -19.02
CA PRO A 616 -11.29 -12.14 -19.45
C PRO A 616 -9.92 -11.52 -19.72
N SER A 617 -8.89 -11.89 -18.95
CA SER A 617 -7.51 -11.44 -19.14
C SER A 617 -6.98 -11.70 -20.56
N ARG A 618 -7.46 -12.73 -21.25
CA ARG A 618 -7.04 -13.04 -22.62
C ARG A 618 -7.58 -12.04 -23.65
N LEU A 619 -8.75 -11.46 -23.42
CA LEU A 619 -9.27 -10.41 -24.28
C LEU A 619 -8.49 -9.10 -24.07
N PHE A 620 -7.95 -8.87 -22.88
CA PHE A 620 -7.09 -7.72 -22.59
C PHE A 620 -5.69 -7.82 -23.22
N ASP A 621 -5.21 -9.03 -23.52
CA ASP A 621 -3.98 -9.21 -24.32
C ASP A 621 -4.15 -8.73 -25.76
N CYS A 622 -5.40 -8.64 -26.27
CA CYS A 622 -5.75 -8.17 -27.60
C CYS A 622 -6.13 -6.68 -27.54
N LYS A 623 -5.47 -5.83 -28.31
CA LYS A 623 -5.66 -4.37 -28.24
C LYS A 623 -6.86 -3.89 -29.06
N ASN A 624 -7.19 -4.61 -30.14
CA ASN A 624 -8.18 -4.21 -31.13
C ASN A 624 -8.86 -5.42 -31.80
N VAL A 625 -9.78 -5.17 -32.69
CA VAL A 625 -10.53 -6.19 -33.41
C VAL A 625 -9.62 -7.12 -34.24
N SER A 626 -8.56 -6.61 -34.86
CA SER A 626 -7.62 -7.40 -35.66
C SER A 626 -6.88 -8.42 -34.77
N GLU A 627 -6.30 -7.98 -33.67
CA GLU A 627 -5.57 -8.86 -32.74
C GLU A 627 -6.51 -9.91 -32.11
N LEU A 628 -7.72 -9.51 -31.71
CA LEU A 628 -8.74 -10.42 -31.21
C LEU A 628 -9.16 -11.47 -32.24
N SER A 629 -9.28 -11.07 -33.49
CA SER A 629 -9.61 -11.97 -34.62
C SER A 629 -8.51 -13.01 -34.84
N ASP A 630 -7.25 -12.58 -34.83
CA ASP A 630 -6.10 -13.47 -34.98
C ASP A 630 -5.99 -14.43 -33.79
N TYR A 631 -6.31 -13.98 -32.56
CA TYR A 631 -6.40 -14.83 -31.37
C TYR A 631 -7.44 -15.95 -31.55
N PHE A 632 -8.65 -15.64 -32.02
CA PHE A 632 -9.69 -16.65 -32.27
C PHE A 632 -9.32 -17.63 -33.37
N ILE A 633 -8.69 -17.17 -34.46
CA ILE A 633 -8.23 -18.02 -35.55
C ILE A 633 -7.22 -19.06 -35.06
N HIS A 634 -6.31 -18.65 -34.15
CA HIS A 634 -5.26 -19.52 -33.66
C HIS A 634 -5.77 -20.52 -32.60
N HIS A 635 -6.61 -20.07 -31.68
CA HIS A 635 -6.98 -20.86 -30.50
C HIS A 635 -8.33 -21.57 -30.64
N TYR A 636 -9.26 -21.08 -31.46
CA TYR A 636 -10.63 -21.60 -31.57
C TYR A 636 -11.10 -21.73 -33.04
N PRO A 637 -10.28 -22.32 -33.93
CA PRO A 637 -10.60 -22.36 -35.37
C PRO A 637 -11.88 -23.14 -35.69
N ILE A 638 -12.19 -24.21 -34.96
CA ILE A 638 -13.39 -25.04 -35.19
C ILE A 638 -14.65 -24.32 -34.73
N ALA A 639 -14.60 -23.65 -33.58
CA ALA A 639 -15.73 -22.89 -33.05
C ALA A 639 -16.07 -21.69 -33.96
N LEU A 640 -15.08 -21.02 -34.52
CA LEU A 640 -15.27 -19.96 -35.48
C LEU A 640 -16.02 -20.44 -36.75
N ASP A 641 -15.69 -21.60 -37.29
CA ASP A 641 -16.35 -22.18 -38.47
C ASP A 641 -17.83 -22.53 -38.16
N GLN A 642 -18.18 -22.87 -36.95
CA GLN A 642 -19.55 -23.17 -36.48
C GLN A 642 -20.39 -21.91 -36.23
N LEU A 643 -19.78 -20.86 -35.68
CA LEU A 643 -20.47 -19.62 -35.27
C LEU A 643 -20.97 -18.78 -36.46
N ILE A 644 -20.40 -18.97 -37.65
CA ILE A 644 -20.67 -18.14 -38.84
C ILE A 644 -21.28 -18.99 -39.97
N VAL A 645 -22.21 -19.85 -39.65
CA VAL A 645 -23.11 -20.42 -40.66
C VAL A 645 -24.16 -19.35 -40.94
N VAL A 646 -24.01 -18.72 -42.09
CA VAL A 646 -25.06 -17.86 -42.67
C VAL A 646 -26.28 -18.74 -42.90
N LYS A 647 -27.38 -18.51 -42.19
CA LYS A 647 -28.65 -19.16 -42.44
C LYS A 647 -29.06 -18.87 -43.89
N GLN A 648 -29.01 -19.90 -44.73
CA GLN A 648 -29.72 -19.87 -46.02
C GLN A 648 -31.21 -20.00 -45.77
N ASP A 649 -31.94 -19.19 -46.44
CA ASP A 649 -33.36 -18.96 -46.52
C ASP A 649 -34.34 -20.12 -46.30
N GLY A 650 -35.43 -19.78 -45.66
CA GLY A 650 -36.80 -20.09 -46.14
C GLY A 650 -37.21 -21.57 -46.14
N SER A 651 -37.44 -22.15 -44.99
CA SER A 651 -38.53 -23.14 -44.85
C SER A 651 -39.13 -23.07 -43.45
N SER A 652 -40.44 -22.81 -43.43
CA SER A 652 -41.30 -22.86 -42.27
C SER A 652 -41.28 -24.25 -41.63
N PHE A 653 -40.70 -24.35 -40.41
CA PHE A 653 -40.98 -25.46 -39.52
C PHE A 653 -41.84 -25.00 -38.34
N LYS A 654 -43.01 -25.60 -38.18
CA LYS A 654 -43.86 -25.46 -37.03
C LYS A 654 -43.14 -26.03 -35.83
N PRO A 655 -43.17 -25.39 -34.66
CA PRO A 655 -42.62 -25.96 -33.43
C PRO A 655 -43.48 -27.08 -32.93
N ALA A 656 -42.90 -28.22 -32.58
CA ALA A 656 -43.48 -29.24 -31.76
C ALA A 656 -43.59 -28.73 -30.32
N ASP A 657 -44.76 -28.88 -29.74
CA ASP A 657 -45.08 -28.65 -28.33
C ASP A 657 -44.11 -29.34 -27.40
N THR A 658 -43.41 -28.58 -26.57
CA THR A 658 -42.89 -29.05 -25.27
C THR A 658 -43.28 -28.03 -24.22
N THR A 659 -44.21 -28.50 -23.40
CA THR A 659 -44.73 -27.86 -22.19
C THR A 659 -43.60 -27.63 -21.19
N ASN A 660 -43.10 -26.36 -21.04
CA ASN A 660 -42.46 -25.87 -19.80
C ASN A 660 -42.32 -24.33 -19.77
N GLY A 661 -43.24 -23.59 -20.40
CA GLY A 661 -43.17 -22.15 -20.51
C GLY A 661 -43.97 -21.34 -19.49
N ARG A 662 -44.37 -21.93 -18.34
CA ARG A 662 -45.22 -21.21 -17.37
C ARG A 662 -44.49 -20.52 -16.21
N ASN A 663 -43.28 -20.90 -15.88
CA ASN A 663 -42.56 -20.31 -14.74
C ASN A 663 -41.76 -19.04 -15.07
N GLU A 664 -41.24 -18.90 -16.27
CA GLU A 664 -40.40 -17.73 -16.62
C GLU A 664 -41.22 -16.45 -16.93
N ARG A 665 -42.43 -16.58 -17.42
CA ARG A 665 -43.28 -15.40 -17.63
C ARG A 665 -43.79 -14.77 -16.34
N ASN A 666 -44.05 -15.57 -15.31
CA ASN A 666 -44.48 -15.06 -14.02
C ASN A 666 -43.35 -14.35 -13.27
N GLN A 667 -42.13 -14.84 -13.31
CA GLN A 667 -40.98 -14.17 -12.69
C GLN A 667 -40.65 -12.81 -13.37
N LYS A 668 -40.69 -12.73 -14.70
CA LYS A 668 -40.47 -11.43 -15.39
C LYS A 668 -41.59 -10.41 -15.13
N GLN A 669 -42.83 -10.84 -14.97
CA GLN A 669 -43.93 -9.94 -14.61
C GLN A 669 -43.89 -9.49 -13.14
N GLU A 670 -43.43 -10.35 -12.22
CA GLU A 670 -43.22 -9.98 -10.83
C GLU A 670 -42.06 -9.00 -10.64
N VAL A 671 -40.94 -9.20 -11.34
CA VAL A 671 -39.78 -8.28 -11.30
C VAL A 671 -40.14 -6.91 -11.88
N GLN A 672 -40.85 -6.85 -13.03
CA GLN A 672 -41.32 -5.57 -13.60
C GLN A 672 -42.34 -4.87 -12.72
N ALA A 673 -43.19 -5.60 -12.00
CA ALA A 673 -44.14 -5.03 -11.05
C ALA A 673 -43.45 -4.49 -9.79
N LEU A 674 -42.34 -5.12 -9.35
CA LEU A 674 -41.55 -4.66 -8.22
C LEU A 674 -40.78 -3.36 -8.55
N ASP A 675 -40.18 -3.29 -9.74
CA ASP A 675 -39.46 -2.10 -10.23
C ASP A 675 -40.41 -0.89 -10.36
N HIS A 676 -41.63 -1.11 -10.84
CA HIS A 676 -42.63 -0.03 -10.92
C HIS A 676 -43.12 0.47 -9.53
N LYS A 677 -43.23 -0.42 -8.54
CA LYS A 677 -43.56 -0.04 -7.18
C LYS A 677 -42.45 0.74 -6.51
N LEU A 678 -41.20 0.30 -6.70
CA LEU A 678 -39.99 0.96 -6.17
C LEU A 678 -39.84 2.36 -6.77
N LEU A 679 -39.96 2.51 -8.08
CA LEU A 679 -39.91 3.81 -8.77
C LEU A 679 -40.99 4.78 -8.30
N ASN A 680 -42.20 4.30 -8.06
CA ASN A 680 -43.28 5.14 -7.53
C ASN A 680 -43.06 5.53 -6.06
N ALA A 681 -42.51 4.63 -5.24
CA ALA A 681 -42.15 4.94 -3.86
C ALA A 681 -41.02 5.98 -3.77
N LEU A 682 -39.99 5.87 -4.62
CA LEU A 682 -38.89 6.84 -4.70
C LEU A 682 -39.37 8.22 -5.21
N ARG A 683 -40.32 8.28 -6.15
CA ARG A 683 -40.95 9.55 -6.57
C ARG A 683 -41.71 10.23 -5.44
N ARG A 684 -42.48 9.47 -4.65
CA ARG A 684 -43.23 9.98 -3.50
C ARG A 684 -42.35 10.40 -2.33
N LEU A 685 -41.15 9.78 -2.18
CA LEU A 685 -40.11 10.24 -1.28
C LEU A 685 -39.53 11.59 -1.74
N LYS A 686 -39.28 11.73 -3.05
CA LYS A 686 -38.71 12.96 -3.64
C LYS A 686 -39.68 14.15 -3.55
N ASP A 687 -40.99 13.94 -3.68
CA ASP A 687 -42.02 15.00 -3.57
C ASP A 687 -42.49 15.22 -2.12
N GLY A 688 -41.89 14.55 -1.14
CA GLY A 688 -42.23 14.69 0.28
C GLY A 688 -43.58 14.10 0.71
N SER A 689 -44.25 13.33 -0.13
CA SER A 689 -45.51 12.66 0.17
C SER A 689 -45.37 11.29 0.84
N MET A 690 -44.13 10.85 1.11
CA MET A 690 -43.77 9.62 1.82
C MET A 690 -42.44 9.82 2.54
N ASN A 691 -42.24 9.21 3.71
CA ASN A 691 -40.97 9.24 4.44
C ASN A 691 -40.11 8.00 4.17
N ILE A 692 -38.82 8.02 4.62
CA ILE A 692 -37.86 6.93 4.41
C ILE A 692 -38.31 5.61 5.04
N ASP A 693 -38.93 5.64 6.23
CA ASP A 693 -39.35 4.43 6.94
C ASP A 693 -40.51 3.75 6.24
N GLU A 694 -41.42 4.53 5.63
CA GLU A 694 -42.52 4.02 4.80
C GLU A 694 -42.01 3.40 3.50
N VAL A 695 -40.96 3.93 2.89
CA VAL A 695 -40.32 3.35 1.71
C VAL A 695 -39.60 2.03 2.06
N LEU A 696 -38.90 1.98 3.17
CA LEU A 696 -38.25 0.77 3.64
C LEU A 696 -39.26 -0.36 3.95
N THR A 697 -40.42 -0.02 4.54
CA THR A 697 -41.48 -1.00 4.81
C THR A 697 -42.14 -1.57 3.53
N LEU A 698 -42.01 -0.89 2.40
CA LEU A 698 -42.53 -1.35 1.09
C LEU A 698 -41.50 -2.23 0.32
N ILE A 699 -40.23 -2.18 0.71
CA ILE A 699 -39.11 -2.91 0.07
C ILE A 699 -38.82 -4.21 0.82
N PHE A 700 -38.96 -4.19 2.14
CA PHE A 700 -38.76 -5.35 3.02
C PHE A 700 -40.14 -5.90 3.47
#